data_7b848dd6eef5dd79c666ad4d34a3d28a
#
_entry.id   7b848dd6eef5dd79c666ad4d34a3d28a
#
_cell.length_a   1.000
_cell.length_b   1.000
_cell.length_c   1.000
_cell.angle_alpha   90.00
_cell.angle_beta   90.00
_cell.angle_gamma   90.00
#
_symmetry.space_group_name_H-M   'P 1'
#
loop_
_entity.id
_entity.type
_entity.pdbx_description
1 polymer ?
#
loop_
_entity_poly.entity_id
_entity_poly.type
_entity_poly.pdbx_seq_one_letter_code
_entity_poly.pdbx_strand_id
1 'polypeptide(L)'
;MAVLKLVDQPPLVQAIFNGDPEEIRMLIFKSEDINALDAEKRTPLHAAAFLGDAEITELLILSGARVNAKDNMWLTPLHRAVASRSEEAVRVLIRHSADVNARDKNWQTPLHLAAANKALRCAEVIIPLLSSVNVSDRGGRTALHHAALNGHTEMVSLLLAKGANINAFDKKDGRALHWAAYMGHLDVVCLLVDQGAEVSCKDKRGYTPLHAAASNGQISVVKHLLNLSVEIDEANAFGNTALHVACFNGQDAVVSELIDYGANVSQPNNKGFTPLHFAAASTHGALCLEFLVNNGADVNVQSRDGKSPLHMTAVHGRFTRSQTLIQNGGEIDCVDKDGNTPLHIAARYGHELLINTLITSGADCTRRGVHGMFPLHLAALNAHADCCRKLLSSGFQIDTPDSLGRTCLHAAAAGGNVECVKLLLSSGADHNRTDKHGRTPLHYAAASRHFQCLETLVSCGTCINATDQWGRSALHYAAASDLDRRRRVALEPESPGVQAEKEKEAALCLEFLLTSGATAALKDKQGYSSVHYAAAYGHRHCLELLLEREDNHQDETESSSTRSPLHLAAYHGHAKALEVLLQGHCEVDQGDEVGRTALALAALRGHTDCALTLLNHGASPRSRDTARGRTPIHLAVMNGHTSCVRLLLEDSDSADLVDAADSQGQTPLMLAVVGGHVDAVSLLLEREASVDTADHQGLTALHLGLLCGQEECVQCLLEQEASVLLGDSRGRTALHLAAAKGHASWLSELLSIACAEPPTPPLRDHQGYTPLHWACYNGHDGCVEVLLEQKGCRCFDGNPFTPLHCAVVNNHESCATLLLEAMGSEIVTCKDSKDRTPLHAASFAGHVDCVQLLLAHDAPVDALDQSGRSALMMAAERGAVGVVEALLTSASADLSLTDQKGNTALHLACSNGKEDCTLFILEKLPDATLVSATNAALQTPLHLAARSGLKQTVQELLSRGASVQVLDENAPERPPQGPC
;
A
#
# COMPACT_ATOMS: atom_id res chain seq x y z
N MET A 1 -0.94 -26.06 -37.56
CA MET A 1 -0.07 -26.10 -38.73
C MET A 1 -0.91 -25.70 -39.93
N ALA A 2 -0.65 -24.53 -40.52
CA ALA A 2 -1.26 -24.23 -41.83
C ALA A 2 -0.67 -25.21 -42.85
N VAL A 3 -1.54 -25.98 -43.48
CA VAL A 3 -1.16 -26.84 -44.60
C VAL A 3 -0.67 -25.91 -45.72
N LEU A 4 0.64 -25.87 -45.92
CA LEU A 4 1.26 -25.14 -47.02
C LEU A 4 0.71 -25.69 -48.33
N LYS A 5 -0.09 -24.91 -49.04
CA LYS A 5 -0.42 -25.26 -50.43
C LYS A 5 0.85 -25.05 -51.26
N LEU A 6 1.44 -26.14 -51.69
CA LEU A 6 2.68 -26.11 -52.50
C LEU A 6 2.54 -25.26 -53.75
N VAL A 7 1.31 -25.16 -54.26
CA VAL A 7 0.97 -24.37 -55.46
C VAL A 7 1.17 -22.86 -55.28
N ASP A 8 1.09 -22.35 -54.03
CA ASP A 8 1.22 -20.93 -53.69
C ASP A 8 2.68 -20.53 -53.42
N GLN A 9 3.61 -21.45 -53.51
CA GLN A 9 5.04 -21.22 -53.23
C GLN A 9 5.79 -20.78 -54.48
N PRO A 10 6.96 -20.08 -54.33
CA PRO A 10 7.81 -19.76 -55.48
C PRO A 10 8.21 -21.02 -56.26
N PRO A 11 8.34 -20.95 -57.59
CA PRO A 11 8.63 -22.11 -58.45
C PRO A 11 9.84 -22.91 -57.99
N LEU A 12 10.90 -22.21 -57.56
CA LEU A 12 12.11 -22.83 -57.04
C LEU A 12 11.86 -23.67 -55.79
N VAL A 13 10.98 -23.19 -54.88
CA VAL A 13 10.57 -23.91 -53.68
C VAL A 13 9.75 -25.15 -54.03
N GLN A 14 8.86 -25.04 -55.05
CA GLN A 14 8.10 -26.20 -55.56
C GLN A 14 9.04 -27.29 -56.14
N ALA A 15 10.02 -26.90 -56.93
CA ALA A 15 11.02 -27.82 -57.46
C ALA A 15 11.86 -28.49 -56.36
N ILE A 16 12.22 -27.78 -55.32
CA ILE A 16 12.93 -28.31 -54.15
C ILE A 16 12.08 -29.39 -53.44
N PHE A 17 10.79 -29.15 -53.29
CA PHE A 17 9.89 -30.14 -52.68
C PHE A 17 9.64 -31.36 -53.58
N ASN A 18 9.76 -31.21 -54.92
CA ASN A 18 9.70 -32.30 -55.87
C ASN A 18 11.00 -33.12 -55.87
N GLY A 19 12.10 -32.54 -55.40
CA GLY A 19 13.37 -33.22 -55.26
C GLY A 19 14.09 -33.50 -56.61
N ASP A 20 13.85 -32.65 -57.61
CA ASP A 20 14.51 -32.77 -58.91
C ASP A 20 15.65 -31.75 -59.07
N PRO A 21 16.93 -32.16 -58.92
CA PRO A 21 18.09 -31.29 -59.05
C PRO A 21 18.23 -30.64 -60.42
N GLU A 22 17.78 -31.31 -61.49
CA GLU A 22 17.86 -30.73 -62.82
C GLU A 22 16.87 -29.63 -63.06
N GLU A 23 15.63 -29.77 -62.52
CA GLU A 23 14.64 -28.72 -62.56
C GLU A 23 15.13 -27.48 -61.74
N ILE A 24 15.73 -27.73 -60.60
CA ILE A 24 16.30 -26.68 -59.74
C ILE A 24 17.41 -25.93 -60.46
N ARG A 25 18.36 -26.65 -61.12
CA ARG A 25 19.43 -26.07 -61.97
C ARG A 25 18.88 -25.22 -63.10
N MET A 26 17.83 -25.71 -63.77
CA MET A 26 17.17 -24.99 -64.86
C MET A 26 16.50 -23.72 -64.38
N LEU A 27 15.84 -23.74 -63.22
CA LEU A 27 15.21 -22.54 -62.63
C LEU A 27 16.24 -21.50 -62.17
N ILE A 28 17.33 -21.93 -61.57
CA ILE A 28 18.44 -21.04 -61.22
C ILE A 28 19.08 -20.44 -62.47
N PHE A 29 19.25 -21.20 -63.55
CA PHE A 29 19.78 -20.72 -64.81
C PHE A 29 18.85 -19.70 -65.50
N LYS A 30 17.52 -19.85 -65.29
CA LYS A 30 16.49 -18.88 -65.74
C LYS A 30 16.40 -17.60 -64.90
N SER A 31 17.34 -17.39 -64.00
CA SER A 31 17.41 -16.21 -63.13
C SER A 31 16.26 -16.09 -62.13
N GLU A 32 15.65 -17.17 -61.68
CA GLU A 32 14.77 -17.16 -60.53
C GLU A 32 15.52 -16.68 -59.29
N ASP A 33 14.84 -15.88 -58.46
CA ASP A 33 15.44 -15.33 -57.22
C ASP A 33 15.72 -16.46 -56.20
N ILE A 34 17.03 -16.80 -56.04
CA ILE A 34 17.49 -17.80 -55.11
C ILE A 34 17.15 -17.49 -53.65
N ASN A 35 16.93 -16.20 -53.36
CA ASN A 35 16.57 -15.68 -52.03
C ASN A 35 15.12 -15.26 -51.96
N ALA A 36 14.25 -15.71 -52.86
CA ALA A 36 12.83 -15.42 -52.86
C ALA A 36 12.21 -15.73 -51.49
N LEU A 37 11.41 -14.80 -51.00
CA LEU A 37 10.79 -14.95 -49.70
C LEU A 37 9.31 -15.37 -49.85
N ASP A 38 8.91 -16.38 -49.13
CA ASP A 38 7.50 -16.72 -48.99
C ASP A 38 6.79 -15.80 -47.97
N ALA A 39 5.50 -16.03 -47.70
CA ALA A 39 4.70 -15.28 -46.76
C ALA A 39 5.26 -15.27 -45.32
N GLU A 40 6.06 -16.27 -44.95
CA GLU A 40 6.71 -16.39 -43.66
C GLU A 40 8.20 -15.97 -43.69
N LYS A 41 8.65 -15.31 -44.76
CA LYS A 41 10.02 -14.88 -44.99
C LYS A 41 11.04 -16.05 -45.06
N ARG A 42 10.59 -17.24 -45.42
CA ARG A 42 11.47 -18.38 -45.65
C ARG A 42 12.07 -18.30 -47.04
N THR A 43 13.33 -18.65 -47.20
CA THR A 43 14.04 -18.73 -48.45
C THR A 43 14.02 -20.17 -49.00
N PRO A 44 14.30 -20.40 -50.29
CA PRO A 44 14.47 -21.77 -50.84
C PRO A 44 15.48 -22.61 -50.06
N LEU A 45 16.53 -21.98 -49.52
CA LEU A 45 17.50 -22.65 -48.64
C LEU A 45 16.89 -23.20 -47.35
N HIS A 46 15.90 -22.51 -46.78
CA HIS A 46 15.17 -23.03 -45.62
C HIS A 46 14.38 -24.31 -46.00
N ALA A 47 13.81 -24.37 -47.21
CA ALA A 47 13.08 -25.54 -47.68
C ALA A 47 14.01 -26.72 -47.94
N ALA A 48 15.14 -26.51 -48.60
CA ALA A 48 16.17 -27.56 -48.84
C ALA A 48 16.74 -28.09 -47.51
N ALA A 49 17.06 -27.22 -46.61
CA ALA A 49 17.54 -27.57 -45.27
C ALA A 49 16.50 -28.35 -44.44
N PHE A 50 15.21 -27.98 -44.56
CA PHE A 50 14.11 -28.70 -43.92
C PHE A 50 13.91 -30.11 -44.49
N LEU A 51 14.06 -30.28 -45.81
CA LEU A 51 14.04 -31.63 -46.45
C LEU A 51 15.26 -32.44 -46.10
N GLY A 52 16.34 -31.78 -45.67
CA GLY A 52 17.58 -32.42 -45.31
C GLY A 52 18.42 -32.88 -46.50
N ASP A 53 18.15 -32.35 -47.67
CA ASP A 53 18.89 -32.68 -48.90
C ASP A 53 20.19 -31.86 -48.97
N ALA A 54 21.32 -32.54 -48.81
CA ALA A 54 22.63 -31.93 -48.79
C ALA A 54 23.06 -31.45 -50.16
N GLU A 55 22.75 -32.17 -51.25
CA GLU A 55 23.12 -31.78 -52.60
C GLU A 55 22.38 -30.53 -53.05
N ILE A 56 21.06 -30.49 -52.84
CA ILE A 56 20.26 -29.28 -53.13
C ILE A 56 20.68 -28.12 -52.28
N THR A 57 20.95 -28.35 -50.99
CA THR A 57 21.44 -27.31 -50.08
C THR A 57 22.76 -26.71 -50.56
N GLU A 58 23.73 -27.54 -50.96
CA GLU A 58 25.02 -27.12 -51.48
C GLU A 58 24.88 -26.37 -52.80
N LEU A 59 24.04 -26.89 -53.72
CA LEU A 59 23.74 -26.27 -55.00
C LEU A 59 23.20 -24.83 -54.81
N LEU A 60 22.23 -24.66 -53.93
CA LEU A 60 21.66 -23.33 -53.64
C LEU A 60 22.69 -22.35 -53.04
N ILE A 61 23.53 -22.82 -52.11
CA ILE A 61 24.58 -21.99 -51.51
C ILE A 61 25.60 -21.57 -52.54
N LEU A 62 26.09 -22.48 -53.35
CA LEU A 62 27.05 -22.19 -54.43
C LEU A 62 26.47 -21.25 -55.48
N SER A 63 25.15 -21.21 -55.64
CA SER A 63 24.44 -20.31 -56.52
C SER A 63 24.09 -18.96 -55.90
N GLY A 64 24.53 -18.66 -54.63
CA GLY A 64 24.37 -17.38 -53.97
C GLY A 64 23.25 -17.30 -52.93
N ALA A 65 22.70 -18.41 -52.46
CA ALA A 65 21.74 -18.39 -51.37
C ALA A 65 22.36 -17.88 -50.08
N ARG A 66 21.58 -17.07 -49.32
CA ARG A 66 22.01 -16.51 -48.03
C ARG A 66 21.96 -17.56 -46.93
N VAL A 67 23.11 -18.04 -46.49
CA VAL A 67 23.27 -19.15 -45.51
C VAL A 67 22.65 -18.83 -44.18
N ASN A 68 22.70 -17.59 -43.73
CA ASN A 68 22.19 -17.11 -42.43
C ASN A 68 20.88 -16.29 -42.54
N ALA A 69 20.10 -16.48 -43.61
CA ALA A 69 18.81 -15.87 -43.74
C ALA A 69 17.90 -16.28 -42.61
N LYS A 70 17.07 -15.33 -42.11
CA LYS A 70 16.14 -15.54 -41.00
C LYS A 70 14.72 -15.45 -41.47
N ASP A 71 13.90 -16.44 -41.12
CA ASP A 71 12.46 -16.40 -41.35
C ASP A 71 11.70 -15.53 -40.31
N ASN A 72 10.38 -15.51 -40.36
CA ASN A 72 9.57 -14.76 -39.42
C ASN A 72 9.75 -15.14 -37.96
N MET A 73 10.21 -16.37 -37.70
CA MET A 73 10.54 -16.86 -36.35
C MET A 73 12.03 -16.71 -36.01
N TRP A 74 12.80 -16.05 -36.88
CA TRP A 74 14.27 -15.90 -36.83
C TRP A 74 15.03 -17.23 -36.97
N LEU A 75 14.37 -18.27 -37.41
CA LEU A 75 15.02 -19.53 -37.71
C LEU A 75 15.90 -19.38 -38.94
N THR A 76 17.11 -19.91 -38.90
CA THR A 76 18.03 -19.99 -40.04
C THR A 76 17.89 -21.33 -40.75
N PRO A 77 18.40 -21.51 -41.97
CA PRO A 77 18.49 -22.82 -42.62
C PRO A 77 19.13 -23.89 -41.75
N LEU A 78 20.15 -23.55 -40.93
CA LEU A 78 20.78 -24.46 -39.99
C LEU A 78 19.79 -24.99 -38.92
N HIS A 79 18.92 -24.11 -38.37
CA HIS A 79 17.85 -24.54 -37.45
C HIS A 79 16.93 -25.57 -38.12
N ARG A 80 16.61 -25.37 -39.41
CA ARG A 80 15.73 -26.27 -40.19
C ARG A 80 16.39 -27.61 -40.47
N ALA A 81 17.68 -27.61 -40.89
CA ALA A 81 18.47 -28.82 -41.09
C ALA A 81 18.60 -29.67 -39.81
N VAL A 82 18.81 -29.02 -38.68
CA VAL A 82 18.85 -29.70 -37.38
C VAL A 82 17.48 -30.26 -37.00
N ALA A 83 16.40 -29.52 -37.24
CA ALA A 83 15.05 -30.00 -36.99
C ALA A 83 14.69 -31.22 -37.84
N SER A 84 15.18 -31.31 -39.07
CA SER A 84 15.04 -32.48 -39.95
C SER A 84 16.01 -33.62 -39.63
N ARG A 85 16.92 -33.42 -38.70
CA ARG A 85 17.97 -34.39 -38.27
C ARG A 85 18.94 -34.79 -39.37
N SER A 86 19.11 -33.97 -40.39
CA SER A 86 20.05 -34.24 -41.48
C SER A 86 21.46 -33.78 -41.12
N GLU A 87 22.31 -34.73 -40.79
CA GLU A 87 23.74 -34.50 -40.51
C GLU A 87 24.47 -33.89 -41.70
N GLU A 88 24.17 -34.42 -42.89
CA GLU A 88 24.86 -34.01 -44.10
C GLU A 88 24.51 -32.57 -44.48
N ALA A 89 23.21 -32.19 -44.42
CA ALA A 89 22.80 -30.82 -44.66
C ALA A 89 23.43 -29.84 -43.62
N VAL A 90 23.51 -30.25 -42.34
CA VAL A 90 24.17 -29.48 -41.30
C VAL A 90 25.66 -29.28 -41.61
N ARG A 91 26.38 -30.34 -42.05
CA ARG A 91 27.79 -30.29 -42.45
C ARG A 91 28.02 -29.34 -43.60
N VAL A 92 27.16 -29.39 -44.63
CA VAL A 92 27.19 -28.48 -45.75
C VAL A 92 27.02 -27.03 -45.33
N LEU A 93 25.98 -26.73 -44.56
CA LEU A 93 25.70 -25.37 -44.05
C LEU A 93 26.87 -24.81 -43.24
N ILE A 94 27.45 -25.62 -42.34
CA ILE A 94 28.61 -25.25 -41.52
C ILE A 94 29.85 -24.99 -42.36
N ARG A 95 30.12 -25.82 -43.34
CA ARG A 95 31.23 -25.64 -44.28
C ARG A 95 31.16 -24.29 -44.99
N HIS A 96 29.96 -23.81 -45.26
CA HIS A 96 29.69 -22.52 -45.88
C HIS A 96 29.37 -21.40 -44.85
N SER A 97 29.95 -21.50 -43.67
CA SER A 97 29.91 -20.45 -42.62
C SER A 97 28.52 -20.14 -42.06
N ALA A 98 27.68 -21.14 -41.91
CA ALA A 98 26.44 -21.00 -41.13
C ALA A 98 26.75 -20.66 -39.68
N ASP A 99 26.04 -19.71 -39.13
CA ASP A 99 26.17 -19.29 -37.72
C ASP A 99 25.58 -20.36 -36.78
N VAL A 100 26.46 -21.11 -36.12
CA VAL A 100 26.10 -22.17 -35.16
C VAL A 100 25.50 -21.61 -33.86
N ASN A 101 25.70 -20.31 -33.60
CA ASN A 101 25.16 -19.58 -32.44
C ASN A 101 23.93 -18.73 -32.78
N ALA A 102 23.40 -18.88 -34.01
CA ALA A 102 22.20 -18.15 -34.39
C ALA A 102 21.04 -18.42 -33.40
N ARG A 103 20.31 -17.37 -33.04
CA ARG A 103 19.18 -17.45 -32.13
C ARG A 103 17.85 -17.15 -32.83
N ASP A 104 16.85 -17.97 -32.55
CA ASP A 104 15.47 -17.73 -32.96
C ASP A 104 14.76 -16.72 -32.03
N LYS A 105 13.48 -16.46 -32.26
CA LYS A 105 12.67 -15.54 -31.39
C LYS A 105 12.57 -16.00 -29.93
N ASN A 106 12.76 -17.27 -29.66
CA ASN A 106 12.79 -17.85 -28.32
C ASN A 106 14.22 -17.91 -27.73
N TRP A 107 15.19 -17.32 -28.45
CA TRP A 107 16.62 -17.38 -28.15
C TRP A 107 17.21 -18.80 -28.23
N GLN A 108 16.52 -19.75 -28.87
CA GLN A 108 16.99 -21.09 -29.06
C GLN A 108 18.05 -21.11 -30.15
N THR A 109 19.14 -21.80 -29.90
CA THR A 109 20.21 -22.08 -30.87
C THR A 109 19.96 -23.41 -31.60
N PRO A 110 20.65 -23.70 -32.71
CA PRO A 110 20.59 -25.00 -33.35
C PRO A 110 20.82 -26.18 -32.40
N LEU A 111 21.68 -26.02 -31.38
CA LEU A 111 21.90 -27.05 -30.35
C LEU A 111 20.65 -27.32 -29.48
N HIS A 112 19.89 -26.30 -29.13
CA HIS A 112 18.61 -26.48 -28.42
C HIS A 112 17.63 -27.31 -29.24
N LEU A 113 17.54 -27.03 -30.54
CA LEU A 113 16.71 -27.82 -31.45
C LEU A 113 17.23 -29.26 -31.65
N ALA A 114 18.53 -29.42 -31.71
CA ALA A 114 19.15 -30.76 -31.76
C ALA A 114 18.78 -31.59 -30.53
N ALA A 115 18.89 -30.98 -29.37
CA ALA A 115 18.54 -31.64 -28.11
C ALA A 115 17.05 -31.92 -28.00
N ALA A 116 16.19 -31.03 -28.46
CA ALA A 116 14.74 -31.22 -28.46
C ALA A 116 14.26 -32.29 -29.44
N ASN A 117 14.91 -32.41 -30.60
CA ASN A 117 14.50 -33.32 -31.70
C ASN A 117 15.28 -34.64 -31.78
N LYS A 118 16.12 -34.97 -30.81
CA LYS A 118 16.98 -36.17 -30.82
C LYS A 118 17.93 -36.20 -32.02
N ALA A 119 18.44 -35.08 -32.47
CA ALA A 119 19.37 -35.00 -33.60
C ALA A 119 20.82 -35.17 -33.12
N LEU A 120 21.17 -36.38 -32.65
CA LEU A 120 22.45 -36.66 -32.00
C LEU A 120 23.63 -36.37 -32.92
N ARG A 121 23.57 -36.86 -34.17
CA ARG A 121 24.65 -36.65 -35.16
C ARG A 121 24.86 -35.18 -35.51
N CYS A 122 23.75 -34.42 -35.60
CA CYS A 122 23.83 -32.97 -35.79
C CYS A 122 24.51 -32.25 -34.60
N ALA A 123 24.18 -32.67 -33.39
CA ALA A 123 24.79 -32.14 -32.17
C ALA A 123 26.30 -32.44 -32.11
N GLU A 124 26.72 -33.65 -32.46
CA GLU A 124 28.15 -34.04 -32.54
C GLU A 124 28.94 -33.13 -33.48
N VAL A 125 28.33 -32.68 -34.57
CA VAL A 125 28.97 -31.78 -35.54
C VAL A 125 29.00 -30.33 -35.04
N ILE A 126 27.94 -29.89 -34.35
CA ILE A 126 27.79 -28.49 -33.91
C ILE A 126 28.60 -28.18 -32.65
N ILE A 127 28.61 -29.08 -31.66
CA ILE A 127 29.20 -28.85 -30.33
C ILE A 127 30.68 -28.41 -30.40
N PRO A 128 31.56 -29.01 -31.21
CA PRO A 128 32.97 -28.61 -31.27
C PRO A 128 33.21 -27.17 -31.75
N LEU A 129 32.18 -26.57 -32.40
CA LEU A 129 32.25 -25.24 -32.97
C LEU A 129 31.64 -24.18 -32.05
N LEU A 130 31.01 -24.60 -30.93
CA LEU A 130 30.39 -23.70 -29.99
C LEU A 130 31.38 -23.17 -28.96
N SER A 131 31.25 -21.93 -28.58
CA SER A 131 31.99 -21.33 -27.48
C SER A 131 31.58 -21.88 -26.12
N SER A 132 30.31 -22.30 -25.98
CA SER A 132 29.74 -22.89 -24.77
C SER A 132 28.52 -23.73 -25.07
N VAL A 133 28.47 -24.91 -24.46
CA VAL A 133 27.30 -25.81 -24.48
C VAL A 133 26.18 -25.34 -23.55
N ASN A 134 26.49 -24.44 -22.64
CA ASN A 134 25.57 -23.95 -21.57
C ASN A 134 24.78 -22.70 -21.94
N VAL A 135 24.65 -22.41 -23.22
CA VAL A 135 23.84 -21.29 -23.70
C VAL A 135 22.38 -21.53 -23.33
N SER A 136 21.71 -20.50 -22.79
CA SER A 136 20.32 -20.58 -22.40
C SER A 136 19.40 -19.89 -23.41
N ASP A 137 18.18 -20.43 -23.55
CA ASP A 137 17.08 -19.85 -24.31
C ASP A 137 16.40 -18.69 -23.53
N ARG A 138 15.33 -18.12 -24.10
CA ARG A 138 14.56 -17.05 -23.45
C ARG A 138 13.93 -17.46 -22.12
N GLY A 139 13.67 -18.75 -21.91
CA GLY A 139 13.19 -19.34 -20.66
C GLY A 139 14.30 -19.66 -19.65
N GLY A 140 15.57 -19.44 -19.99
CA GLY A 140 16.73 -19.84 -19.19
C GLY A 140 17.12 -21.30 -19.35
N ARG A 141 16.49 -22.05 -20.26
CA ARG A 141 16.75 -23.49 -20.48
C ARG A 141 17.97 -23.67 -21.37
N THR A 142 18.83 -24.60 -20.99
CA THR A 142 19.95 -25.07 -21.82
C THR A 142 19.54 -26.23 -22.71
N ALA A 143 20.39 -26.64 -23.62
CA ALA A 143 20.17 -27.83 -24.43
C ALA A 143 19.94 -29.10 -23.57
N LEU A 144 20.60 -29.18 -22.41
CA LEU A 144 20.40 -30.27 -21.44
C LEU A 144 18.97 -30.35 -20.93
N HIS A 145 18.33 -29.20 -20.63
CA HIS A 145 16.94 -29.15 -20.23
C HIS A 145 16.01 -29.68 -21.32
N HIS A 146 16.26 -29.31 -22.59
CA HIS A 146 15.46 -29.78 -23.72
C HIS A 146 15.62 -31.28 -23.96
N ALA A 147 16.84 -31.81 -23.85
CA ALA A 147 17.11 -33.24 -23.97
C ALA A 147 16.45 -34.04 -22.82
N ALA A 148 16.53 -33.53 -21.59
CA ALA A 148 15.93 -34.17 -20.42
C ALA A 148 14.39 -34.12 -20.47
N LEU A 149 13.80 -33.00 -20.91
CA LEU A 149 12.36 -32.86 -21.09
C LEU A 149 11.79 -33.87 -22.07
N ASN A 150 12.55 -34.19 -23.16
CA ASN A 150 12.10 -35.10 -24.24
C ASN A 150 12.59 -36.55 -24.06
N GLY A 151 13.33 -36.83 -22.99
CA GLY A 151 13.79 -38.21 -22.70
C GLY A 151 14.87 -38.74 -23.60
N HIS A 152 15.71 -37.86 -24.15
CA HIS A 152 16.76 -38.26 -25.10
C HIS A 152 18.05 -38.63 -24.36
N THR A 153 18.14 -39.86 -23.86
CA THR A 153 19.24 -40.33 -22.98
C THR A 153 20.61 -40.20 -23.63
N GLU A 154 20.75 -40.62 -24.89
CA GLU A 154 22.00 -40.49 -25.66
C GLU A 154 22.45 -39.03 -25.82
N MET A 155 21.51 -38.13 -26.06
CA MET A 155 21.75 -36.66 -26.14
C MET A 155 22.20 -36.10 -24.81
N VAL A 156 21.54 -36.49 -23.70
CA VAL A 156 21.93 -36.13 -22.34
C VAL A 156 23.35 -36.59 -22.06
N SER A 157 23.67 -37.83 -22.38
CA SER A 157 25.03 -38.40 -22.21
C SER A 157 26.06 -37.61 -23.01
N LEU A 158 25.76 -37.30 -24.27
CA LEU A 158 26.66 -36.51 -25.13
C LEU A 158 26.88 -35.10 -24.54
N LEU A 159 25.83 -34.43 -24.17
CA LEU A 159 25.92 -33.05 -23.63
C LEU A 159 26.74 -33.01 -22.32
N LEU A 160 26.52 -33.95 -21.41
CA LEU A 160 27.29 -34.07 -20.16
C LEU A 160 28.77 -34.38 -20.45
N ALA A 161 29.08 -35.29 -21.35
CA ALA A 161 30.45 -35.61 -21.77
C ALA A 161 31.15 -34.37 -22.39
N LYS A 162 30.42 -33.44 -22.97
CA LYS A 162 30.93 -32.20 -23.55
C LYS A 162 30.89 -31.00 -22.61
N GLY A 163 30.69 -31.20 -21.32
CA GLY A 163 30.75 -30.17 -20.29
C GLY A 163 29.47 -29.38 -20.07
N ALA A 164 28.31 -29.93 -20.40
CA ALA A 164 27.05 -29.33 -20.02
C ALA A 164 26.93 -29.29 -18.50
N ASN A 165 26.50 -28.12 -17.95
CA ASN A 165 26.30 -27.96 -16.51
C ASN A 165 25.04 -28.73 -16.09
N ILE A 166 25.24 -29.84 -15.38
CA ILE A 166 24.17 -30.69 -14.87
C ILE A 166 23.21 -29.98 -13.91
N ASN A 167 23.71 -28.97 -13.20
CA ASN A 167 22.95 -28.17 -12.23
C ASN A 167 22.51 -26.82 -12.81
N ALA A 168 22.59 -26.62 -14.13
CA ALA A 168 22.02 -25.43 -14.76
C ALA A 168 20.53 -25.34 -14.45
N PHE A 169 20.04 -24.11 -14.21
CA PHE A 169 18.65 -23.83 -13.86
C PHE A 169 18.01 -22.85 -14.85
N ASP A 170 16.71 -23.04 -15.07
CA ASP A 170 15.91 -22.17 -15.90
C ASP A 170 15.41 -20.93 -15.09
N LYS A 171 14.62 -20.03 -15.69
CA LYS A 171 14.05 -18.84 -15.02
C LYS A 171 13.14 -19.17 -13.83
N LYS A 172 12.69 -20.41 -13.69
CA LYS A 172 11.91 -20.90 -12.55
C LYS A 172 12.76 -21.71 -11.57
N ASP A 173 14.09 -21.67 -11.72
CA ASP A 173 15.08 -22.46 -11.00
C ASP A 173 14.91 -23.98 -11.19
N GLY A 174 14.14 -24.39 -12.19
CA GLY A 174 13.98 -25.77 -12.60
C GLY A 174 15.24 -26.29 -13.27
N ARG A 175 15.76 -27.43 -12.80
CA ARG A 175 16.92 -28.11 -13.38
C ARG A 175 16.48 -29.21 -14.37
N ALA A 176 17.40 -29.71 -15.14
CA ALA A 176 17.15 -30.83 -16.08
C ALA A 176 16.50 -32.03 -15.37
N LEU A 177 16.91 -32.32 -14.13
CA LEU A 177 16.35 -33.40 -13.31
C LEU A 177 14.87 -33.22 -13.00
N HIS A 178 14.41 -31.97 -12.71
CA HIS A 178 13.00 -31.68 -12.51
C HIS A 178 12.17 -32.00 -13.74
N TRP A 179 12.65 -31.63 -14.92
CA TRP A 179 11.96 -31.84 -16.18
C TRP A 179 11.89 -33.31 -16.55
N ALA A 180 13.02 -34.05 -16.40
CA ALA A 180 13.06 -35.48 -16.61
C ALA A 180 12.13 -36.24 -15.65
N ALA A 181 12.12 -35.85 -14.38
CA ALA A 181 11.27 -36.44 -13.37
C ALA A 181 9.78 -36.17 -13.63
N TYR A 182 9.44 -34.91 -14.01
CA TYR A 182 8.06 -34.55 -14.36
C TYR A 182 7.52 -35.33 -15.55
N MET A 183 8.34 -35.52 -16.61
CA MET A 183 7.94 -36.24 -17.80
C MET A 183 8.02 -37.79 -17.64
N GLY A 184 8.67 -38.28 -16.60
CA GLY A 184 8.79 -39.71 -16.31
C GLY A 184 9.89 -40.44 -17.06
N HIS A 185 10.91 -39.73 -17.50
CA HIS A 185 12.03 -40.32 -18.25
C HIS A 185 13.04 -40.97 -17.29
N LEU A 186 12.74 -42.17 -16.82
CA LEU A 186 13.52 -42.85 -15.79
C LEU A 186 15.02 -42.99 -16.20
N ASP A 187 15.31 -43.40 -17.44
CA ASP A 187 16.67 -43.59 -17.90
C ASP A 187 17.49 -42.30 -17.85
N VAL A 188 16.86 -41.15 -18.18
CA VAL A 188 17.48 -39.83 -18.06
C VAL A 188 17.65 -39.44 -16.59
N VAL A 189 16.68 -39.71 -15.73
CA VAL A 189 16.80 -39.47 -14.29
C VAL A 189 17.96 -40.29 -13.72
N CYS A 190 18.06 -41.59 -14.02
CA CYS A 190 19.16 -42.42 -13.56
C CYS A 190 20.50 -41.84 -14.04
N LEU A 191 20.62 -41.54 -15.34
CA LEU A 191 21.84 -40.97 -15.89
C LEU A 191 22.26 -39.67 -15.25
N LEU A 192 21.31 -38.74 -15.03
CA LEU A 192 21.60 -37.46 -14.38
C LEU A 192 22.04 -37.66 -12.92
N VAL A 193 21.41 -38.56 -12.18
CA VAL A 193 21.78 -38.84 -10.79
C VAL A 193 23.17 -39.50 -10.72
N ASP A 194 23.45 -40.45 -11.59
CA ASP A 194 24.74 -41.14 -11.68
C ASP A 194 25.89 -40.18 -12.01
N GLN A 195 25.60 -39.13 -12.76
CA GLN A 195 26.54 -38.07 -13.12
C GLN A 195 26.61 -36.96 -12.08
N GLY A 196 25.96 -37.11 -10.93
CA GLY A 196 26.06 -36.21 -9.78
C GLY A 196 25.04 -35.05 -9.76
N ALA A 197 23.89 -35.20 -10.41
CA ALA A 197 22.81 -34.26 -10.24
C ALA A 197 22.27 -34.26 -8.78
N GLU A 198 22.04 -33.08 -8.22
CA GLU A 198 21.50 -32.94 -6.89
C GLU A 198 20.01 -33.35 -6.87
N VAL A 199 19.72 -34.48 -6.17
CA VAL A 199 18.35 -35.05 -6.14
C VAL A 199 17.38 -34.28 -5.24
N SER A 200 17.89 -33.46 -4.31
CA SER A 200 17.11 -32.63 -3.38
C SER A 200 17.01 -31.16 -3.80
N CYS A 201 17.42 -30.85 -5.04
CA CYS A 201 17.35 -29.49 -5.55
C CYS A 201 15.90 -28.96 -5.60
N LYS A 202 15.72 -27.66 -5.30
CA LYS A 202 14.42 -26.99 -5.27
C LYS A 202 14.31 -25.94 -6.37
N ASP A 203 13.15 -25.87 -7.01
CA ASP A 203 12.81 -24.76 -7.92
C ASP A 203 12.32 -23.53 -7.12
N LYS A 204 11.95 -22.43 -7.81
CA LYS A 204 11.42 -21.18 -7.17
C LYS A 204 10.20 -21.40 -6.28
N ARG A 205 9.42 -22.47 -6.51
CA ARG A 205 8.27 -22.83 -5.70
C ARG A 205 8.62 -23.85 -4.62
N GLY A 206 9.90 -24.19 -4.48
CA GLY A 206 10.37 -25.19 -3.54
C GLY A 206 10.08 -26.64 -3.99
N TYR A 207 9.68 -26.87 -5.24
CA TYR A 207 9.46 -28.22 -5.76
C TYR A 207 10.79 -28.95 -5.94
N THR A 208 10.86 -30.18 -5.42
CA THR A 208 11.95 -31.09 -5.68
C THR A 208 11.62 -31.97 -6.90
N PRO A 209 12.58 -32.72 -7.46
CA PRO A 209 12.29 -33.73 -8.49
C PRO A 209 11.22 -34.75 -8.07
N LEU A 210 11.15 -35.10 -6.77
CA LEU A 210 10.10 -35.97 -6.23
C LEU A 210 8.71 -35.32 -6.35
N HIS A 211 8.56 -34.07 -6.02
CA HIS A 211 7.32 -33.32 -6.24
C HIS A 211 6.92 -33.29 -7.71
N ALA A 212 7.91 -33.07 -8.60
CA ALA A 212 7.67 -33.04 -10.03
C ALA A 212 7.17 -34.40 -10.56
N ALA A 213 7.80 -35.49 -10.19
CA ALA A 213 7.39 -36.85 -10.56
C ALA A 213 6.01 -37.22 -9.97
N ALA A 214 5.77 -36.87 -8.71
CA ALA A 214 4.50 -37.11 -8.02
C ALA A 214 3.35 -36.28 -8.65
N SER A 215 3.62 -35.06 -9.09
CA SER A 215 2.64 -34.21 -9.76
C SER A 215 2.07 -34.82 -11.03
N ASN A 216 2.87 -35.55 -11.80
CA ASN A 216 2.48 -36.10 -13.09
C ASN A 216 2.30 -37.65 -13.08
N GLY A 217 2.31 -38.23 -11.88
CA GLY A 217 2.03 -39.66 -11.76
C GLY A 217 3.15 -40.62 -12.23
N GLN A 218 4.39 -40.20 -12.14
CA GLN A 218 5.54 -40.95 -12.68
C GLN A 218 6.06 -41.95 -11.65
N ILE A 219 5.39 -43.09 -11.51
CA ILE A 219 5.63 -44.11 -10.46
C ILE A 219 7.06 -44.61 -10.47
N SER A 220 7.58 -44.98 -11.64
CA SER A 220 8.94 -45.52 -11.79
C SER A 220 10.02 -44.54 -11.31
N VAL A 221 9.84 -43.28 -11.62
CA VAL A 221 10.75 -42.21 -11.18
C VAL A 221 10.60 -41.98 -9.68
N VAL A 222 9.36 -41.97 -9.14
CA VAL A 222 9.09 -41.84 -7.70
C VAL A 222 9.78 -42.96 -6.93
N LYS A 223 9.64 -44.24 -7.37
CA LYS A 223 10.32 -45.40 -6.77
C LYS A 223 11.83 -45.23 -6.77
N HIS A 224 12.39 -44.84 -7.93
CA HIS A 224 13.82 -44.67 -8.06
C HIS A 224 14.35 -43.58 -7.12
N LEU A 225 13.70 -42.39 -7.07
CA LEU A 225 14.11 -41.30 -6.21
C LEU A 225 14.01 -41.68 -4.72
N LEU A 226 12.95 -42.36 -4.28
CA LEU A 226 12.79 -42.84 -2.93
C LEU A 226 13.86 -43.88 -2.52
N ASN A 227 14.27 -44.74 -3.43
CA ASN A 227 15.37 -45.69 -3.21
C ASN A 227 16.75 -45.00 -3.04
N LEU A 228 16.88 -43.75 -3.49
CA LEU A 228 18.07 -42.91 -3.29
C LEU A 228 18.06 -42.18 -1.94
N SER A 229 17.17 -42.57 -1.00
CA SER A 229 17.05 -41.98 0.33
C SER A 229 16.74 -40.45 0.32
N VAL A 230 15.98 -40.00 -0.68
CA VAL A 230 15.44 -38.63 -0.71
C VAL A 230 14.42 -38.49 0.43
N GLU A 231 14.43 -37.33 1.08
CA GLU A 231 13.43 -37.07 2.12
C GLU A 231 12.01 -37.04 1.55
N ILE A 232 11.20 -38.00 1.96
CA ILE A 232 9.85 -38.25 1.41
C ILE A 232 8.87 -37.13 1.78
N ASP A 233 9.03 -36.54 2.96
CA ASP A 233 8.16 -35.48 3.49
C ASP A 233 8.76 -34.07 3.32
N GLU A 234 9.74 -33.92 2.43
CA GLU A 234 10.28 -32.62 2.05
C GLU A 234 9.16 -31.71 1.58
N ALA A 235 9.09 -30.50 2.15
CA ALA A 235 8.04 -29.54 1.84
C ALA A 235 8.49 -28.49 0.83
N ASN A 236 7.60 -28.12 -0.07
CA ASN A 236 7.81 -26.97 -0.97
C ASN A 236 7.57 -25.63 -0.24
N ALA A 237 7.67 -24.50 -0.96
CA ALA A 237 7.47 -23.16 -0.41
C ALA A 237 6.08 -22.94 0.24
N PHE A 238 5.09 -23.76 -0.15
CA PHE A 238 3.73 -23.72 0.43
C PHE A 238 3.53 -24.70 1.58
N GLY A 239 4.57 -25.44 1.94
CA GLY A 239 4.51 -26.51 2.93
C GLY A 239 3.92 -27.82 2.39
N ASN A 240 3.69 -27.94 1.08
CA ASN A 240 3.16 -29.17 0.48
C ASN A 240 4.28 -30.19 0.25
N THR A 241 4.04 -31.43 0.68
CA THR A 241 4.89 -32.58 0.36
C THR A 241 4.53 -33.19 -1.00
N ALA A 242 5.34 -34.10 -1.50
CA ALA A 242 5.04 -34.88 -2.71
C ALA A 242 3.66 -35.57 -2.62
N LEU A 243 3.27 -36.03 -1.42
CA LEU A 243 1.97 -36.65 -1.17
C LEU A 243 0.81 -35.66 -1.35
N HIS A 244 0.93 -34.43 -0.90
CA HIS A 244 -0.06 -33.36 -1.14
C HIS A 244 -0.26 -33.15 -2.65
N VAL A 245 0.84 -33.05 -3.40
CA VAL A 245 0.81 -32.78 -4.84
C VAL A 245 0.19 -33.95 -5.60
N ALA A 246 0.56 -35.19 -5.25
CA ALA A 246 -0.01 -36.40 -5.84
C ALA A 246 -1.53 -36.49 -5.59
N CYS A 247 -1.97 -36.22 -4.36
CA CYS A 247 -3.38 -36.22 -3.99
C CYS A 247 -4.20 -35.15 -4.73
N PHE A 248 -3.64 -33.95 -4.89
CA PHE A 248 -4.31 -32.88 -5.64
C PHE A 248 -4.53 -33.25 -7.09
N ASN A 249 -3.53 -33.86 -7.74
CA ASN A 249 -3.60 -34.26 -9.13
C ASN A 249 -4.30 -35.61 -9.35
N GLY A 250 -4.68 -36.32 -8.27
CA GLY A 250 -5.37 -37.61 -8.36
C GLY A 250 -4.48 -38.77 -8.82
N GLN A 251 -3.21 -38.75 -8.49
CA GLN A 251 -2.23 -39.77 -8.87
C GLN A 251 -2.23 -40.91 -7.85
N ASP A 252 -3.28 -41.74 -7.90
CA ASP A 252 -3.57 -42.80 -6.93
C ASP A 252 -2.43 -43.80 -6.77
N ALA A 253 -1.82 -44.26 -7.86
CA ALA A 253 -0.70 -45.20 -7.83
C ALA A 253 0.53 -44.57 -7.14
N VAL A 254 0.81 -43.31 -7.38
CA VAL A 254 1.92 -42.59 -6.70
C VAL A 254 1.59 -42.39 -5.22
N VAL A 255 0.34 -42.07 -4.87
CA VAL A 255 -0.11 -41.93 -3.48
C VAL A 255 0.11 -43.26 -2.74
N SER A 256 -0.28 -44.41 -3.34
CA SER A 256 -0.03 -45.73 -2.74
C SER A 256 1.45 -45.96 -2.48
N GLU A 257 2.30 -45.70 -3.48
CA GLU A 257 3.76 -45.90 -3.34
C GLU A 257 4.36 -44.96 -2.25
N LEU A 258 3.98 -43.70 -2.23
CA LEU A 258 4.47 -42.77 -1.21
C LEU A 258 4.08 -43.23 0.21
N ILE A 259 2.87 -43.72 0.39
CA ILE A 259 2.42 -44.26 1.66
C ILE A 259 3.20 -45.51 2.03
N ASP A 260 3.43 -46.44 1.08
CA ASP A 260 4.18 -47.70 1.30
C ASP A 260 5.65 -47.41 1.69
N TYR A 261 6.24 -46.31 1.20
CA TYR A 261 7.56 -45.85 1.62
C TYR A 261 7.54 -45.01 2.90
N GLY A 262 6.39 -44.86 3.56
CA GLY A 262 6.27 -44.22 4.88
C GLY A 262 6.05 -42.71 4.85
N ALA A 263 5.47 -42.15 3.80
CA ALA A 263 5.08 -40.73 3.77
C ALA A 263 4.06 -40.40 4.88
N ASN A 264 4.21 -39.26 5.53
CA ASN A 264 3.31 -38.81 6.57
C ASN A 264 1.97 -38.38 5.99
N VAL A 265 0.94 -39.22 6.17
CA VAL A 265 -0.43 -38.97 5.67
C VAL A 265 -1.12 -37.78 6.36
N SER A 266 -0.62 -37.36 7.52
CA SER A 266 -1.21 -36.31 8.36
C SER A 266 -0.41 -34.99 8.34
N GLN A 267 0.62 -34.88 7.49
CA GLN A 267 1.47 -33.71 7.41
C GLN A 267 0.66 -32.47 6.99
N PRO A 268 0.58 -31.39 7.78
CA PRO A 268 -0.10 -30.18 7.38
C PRO A 268 0.85 -29.26 6.57
N ASN A 269 0.31 -28.58 5.57
CA ASN A 269 1.03 -27.53 4.87
C ASN A 269 0.99 -26.18 5.66
N ASN A 270 1.55 -25.11 5.09
CA ASN A 270 1.60 -23.78 5.73
C ASN A 270 0.21 -23.19 6.07
N LYS A 271 -0.86 -23.65 5.42
CA LYS A 271 -2.24 -23.27 5.72
C LYS A 271 -2.99 -24.31 6.58
N GLY A 272 -2.29 -25.36 7.00
CA GLY A 272 -2.87 -26.42 7.80
C GLY A 272 -3.65 -27.48 6.99
N PHE A 273 -3.59 -27.46 5.67
CA PHE A 273 -4.19 -28.48 4.82
C PHE A 273 -3.32 -29.74 4.79
N THR A 274 -3.93 -30.88 5.04
CA THR A 274 -3.29 -32.20 4.91
C THR A 274 -3.49 -32.79 3.51
N PRO A 275 -2.78 -33.86 3.13
CA PRO A 275 -3.00 -34.57 1.87
C PRO A 275 -4.46 -34.97 1.64
N LEU A 276 -5.20 -35.29 2.73
CA LEU A 276 -6.61 -35.63 2.67
C LEU A 276 -7.49 -34.47 2.19
N HIS A 277 -7.20 -33.25 2.58
CA HIS A 277 -7.89 -32.07 2.07
C HIS A 277 -7.71 -31.92 0.58
N PHE A 278 -6.50 -32.17 0.07
CA PHE A 278 -6.20 -32.10 -1.36
C PHE A 278 -6.87 -33.21 -2.16
N ALA A 279 -6.90 -34.44 -1.62
CA ALA A 279 -7.64 -35.55 -2.23
C ALA A 279 -9.15 -35.27 -2.27
N ALA A 280 -9.70 -34.67 -1.20
CA ALA A 280 -11.09 -34.27 -1.13
C ALA A 280 -11.45 -33.19 -2.18
N ALA A 281 -10.56 -32.26 -2.45
CA ALA A 281 -10.72 -31.17 -3.42
C ALA A 281 -10.52 -31.60 -4.87
N SER A 282 -9.63 -32.55 -5.12
CA SER A 282 -9.18 -32.98 -6.45
C SER A 282 -10.33 -33.39 -7.38
N THR A 283 -10.13 -33.31 -8.70
CA THR A 283 -11.07 -33.86 -9.69
C THR A 283 -11.02 -35.41 -9.76
N HIS A 284 -9.85 -36.00 -9.55
CA HIS A 284 -9.58 -37.42 -9.74
C HIS A 284 -9.13 -38.15 -8.47
N GLY A 285 -9.20 -37.53 -7.29
CA GLY A 285 -8.62 -38.03 -6.06
C GLY A 285 -9.48 -39.00 -5.24
N ALA A 286 -10.44 -39.70 -5.82
CA ALA A 286 -11.32 -40.62 -5.05
C ALA A 286 -10.55 -41.78 -4.43
N LEU A 287 -9.72 -42.45 -5.24
CA LEU A 287 -8.87 -43.55 -4.76
C LEU A 287 -7.77 -43.03 -3.82
N CYS A 288 -7.21 -41.83 -4.09
CA CYS A 288 -6.25 -41.20 -3.20
C CYS A 288 -6.84 -40.98 -1.81
N LEU A 289 -8.10 -40.53 -1.74
CA LEU A 289 -8.83 -40.32 -0.48
C LEU A 289 -9.00 -41.62 0.28
N GLU A 290 -9.43 -42.71 -0.39
CA GLU A 290 -9.57 -44.02 0.20
C GLU A 290 -8.24 -44.57 0.73
N PHE A 291 -7.14 -44.43 -0.02
CA PHE A 291 -5.83 -44.86 0.45
C PHE A 291 -5.40 -44.11 1.70
N LEU A 292 -5.60 -42.79 1.74
CA LEU A 292 -5.25 -41.97 2.90
C LEU A 292 -6.07 -42.35 4.13
N VAL A 293 -7.39 -42.53 3.99
CA VAL A 293 -8.28 -42.92 5.09
C VAL A 293 -7.93 -44.29 5.62
N ASN A 294 -7.69 -45.26 4.75
CA ASN A 294 -7.31 -46.64 5.11
C ASN A 294 -5.94 -46.68 5.82
N ASN A 295 -5.07 -45.72 5.60
CA ASN A 295 -3.77 -45.61 6.25
C ASN A 295 -3.76 -44.61 7.42
N GLY A 296 -4.92 -44.30 8.01
CA GLY A 296 -5.07 -43.63 9.29
C GLY A 296 -5.07 -42.11 9.20
N ALA A 297 -5.34 -41.52 8.02
CA ALA A 297 -5.57 -40.10 7.92
C ALA A 297 -6.82 -39.69 8.71
N ASP A 298 -6.71 -38.67 9.56
CA ASP A 298 -7.85 -38.13 10.33
C ASP A 298 -8.83 -37.43 9.39
N VAL A 299 -10.05 -37.94 9.28
CA VAL A 299 -11.13 -37.42 8.44
C VAL A 299 -11.70 -36.09 8.94
N ASN A 300 -11.43 -35.71 10.20
CA ASN A 300 -11.95 -34.53 10.87
C ASN A 300 -10.88 -33.45 11.08
N VAL A 301 -9.70 -33.65 10.55
CA VAL A 301 -8.62 -32.65 10.66
C VAL A 301 -9.05 -31.31 10.07
N GLN A 302 -8.79 -30.24 10.81
CA GLN A 302 -9.13 -28.88 10.38
C GLN A 302 -7.88 -28.10 9.97
N SER A 303 -7.98 -27.38 8.86
CA SER A 303 -6.97 -26.41 8.43
C SER A 303 -6.88 -25.21 9.39
N ARG A 304 -5.93 -24.29 9.15
CA ARG A 304 -5.84 -23.04 9.91
C ARG A 304 -7.12 -22.18 9.83
N ASP A 305 -7.89 -22.33 8.75
CA ASP A 305 -9.18 -21.65 8.56
C ASP A 305 -10.36 -22.46 9.10
N GLY A 306 -10.10 -23.56 9.80
CA GLY A 306 -11.10 -24.44 10.37
C GLY A 306 -11.80 -25.36 9.35
N LYS A 307 -11.33 -25.43 8.10
CA LYS A 307 -11.92 -26.26 7.05
C LYS A 307 -11.50 -27.70 7.22
N SER A 308 -12.48 -28.62 7.28
CA SER A 308 -12.25 -30.05 7.24
C SER A 308 -12.20 -30.59 5.79
N PRO A 309 -11.74 -31.83 5.54
CA PRO A 309 -11.84 -32.46 4.22
C PRO A 309 -13.27 -32.42 3.64
N LEU A 310 -14.29 -32.54 4.50
CA LEU A 310 -15.69 -32.46 4.08
C LEU A 310 -16.07 -31.05 3.56
N HIS A 311 -15.53 -29.98 4.15
CA HIS A 311 -15.66 -28.64 3.60
C HIS A 311 -15.02 -28.52 2.21
N MET A 312 -13.90 -29.19 1.98
CA MET A 312 -13.23 -29.19 0.68
C MET A 312 -14.07 -29.91 -0.39
N THR A 313 -14.71 -30.99 -0.05
CA THR A 313 -15.68 -31.64 -0.97
C THR A 313 -16.84 -30.73 -1.28
N ALA A 314 -17.30 -29.93 -0.31
CA ALA A 314 -18.40 -28.99 -0.47
C ALA A 314 -18.02 -27.79 -1.37
N VAL A 315 -16.79 -27.28 -1.27
CA VAL A 315 -16.30 -26.22 -2.18
C VAL A 315 -16.30 -26.70 -3.62
N HIS A 316 -15.91 -27.94 -3.88
CA HIS A 316 -15.68 -28.48 -5.23
C HIS A 316 -16.79 -29.41 -5.75
N GLY A 317 -17.86 -29.63 -4.99
CA GLY A 317 -18.99 -30.46 -5.40
C GLY A 317 -18.68 -31.96 -5.51
N ARG A 318 -17.78 -32.49 -4.68
CA ARG A 318 -17.31 -33.89 -4.76
C ARG A 318 -18.19 -34.80 -3.91
N PHE A 319 -19.40 -35.11 -4.36
CA PHE A 319 -20.39 -35.86 -3.56
C PHE A 319 -19.95 -37.29 -3.20
N THR A 320 -19.30 -38.03 -4.10
CA THR A 320 -18.83 -39.39 -3.82
C THR A 320 -17.81 -39.44 -2.70
N ARG A 321 -16.89 -38.46 -2.67
CA ARG A 321 -15.88 -38.33 -1.62
C ARG A 321 -16.49 -37.90 -0.30
N SER A 322 -17.52 -37.06 -0.33
CA SER A 322 -18.25 -36.70 0.88
C SER A 322 -18.91 -37.94 1.52
N GLN A 323 -19.48 -38.85 0.71
CA GLN A 323 -20.01 -40.12 1.18
C GLN A 323 -18.92 -40.98 1.85
N THR A 324 -17.76 -41.12 1.19
CA THR A 324 -16.63 -41.87 1.76
C THR A 324 -16.15 -41.28 3.08
N LEU A 325 -16.04 -39.96 3.18
CA LEU A 325 -15.63 -39.26 4.41
C LEU A 325 -16.66 -39.45 5.53
N ILE A 326 -17.95 -39.31 5.24
CA ILE A 326 -19.04 -39.52 6.22
C ILE A 326 -19.08 -40.97 6.71
N GLN A 327 -18.95 -41.96 5.83
CA GLN A 327 -18.90 -43.36 6.16
C GLN A 327 -17.72 -43.73 7.07
N ASN A 328 -16.62 -42.98 6.97
CA ASN A 328 -15.44 -43.15 7.81
C ASN A 328 -15.41 -42.22 9.05
N GLY A 329 -16.57 -41.70 9.47
CA GLY A 329 -16.70 -40.94 10.70
C GLY A 329 -16.45 -39.42 10.52
N GLY A 330 -16.58 -38.91 9.32
CA GLY A 330 -16.53 -37.47 9.06
C GLY A 330 -17.65 -36.72 9.77
N GLU A 331 -17.30 -35.70 10.55
CA GLU A 331 -18.27 -34.83 11.25
C GLU A 331 -19.01 -33.96 10.24
N ILE A 332 -20.32 -34.19 10.09
CA ILE A 332 -21.14 -33.57 9.05
C ILE A 332 -21.34 -32.06 9.31
N ASP A 333 -21.50 -31.69 10.59
CA ASP A 333 -21.80 -30.34 11.01
C ASP A 333 -20.61 -29.62 11.64
N CYS A 334 -19.37 -30.05 11.32
CA CYS A 334 -18.18 -29.32 11.72
C CYS A 334 -18.18 -27.90 11.14
N VAL A 335 -17.69 -26.93 11.90
CA VAL A 335 -17.69 -25.52 11.50
C VAL A 335 -16.30 -25.02 11.18
N ASP A 336 -16.20 -24.21 10.15
CA ASP A 336 -14.99 -23.46 9.85
C ASP A 336 -14.87 -22.21 10.77
N LYS A 337 -13.82 -21.40 10.62
CA LYS A 337 -13.65 -20.17 11.42
C LYS A 337 -14.75 -19.14 11.23
N ASP A 338 -15.43 -19.16 10.11
CA ASP A 338 -16.56 -18.27 9.80
C ASP A 338 -17.89 -18.83 10.35
N GLY A 339 -17.86 -20.02 10.98
CA GLY A 339 -19.03 -20.70 11.49
C GLY A 339 -19.83 -21.48 10.44
N ASN A 340 -19.32 -21.62 9.20
CA ASN A 340 -20.00 -22.35 8.13
C ASN A 340 -19.78 -23.86 8.26
N THR A 341 -20.84 -24.62 8.07
CA THR A 341 -20.78 -26.10 7.92
C THR A 341 -20.55 -26.48 6.46
N PRO A 342 -20.19 -27.71 6.13
CA PRO A 342 -20.12 -28.17 4.75
C PRO A 342 -21.40 -27.91 3.95
N LEU A 343 -22.58 -27.97 4.62
CA LEU A 343 -23.87 -27.67 4.00
C LEU A 343 -23.99 -26.21 3.58
N HIS A 344 -23.51 -25.28 4.39
CA HIS A 344 -23.44 -23.86 4.01
C HIS A 344 -22.57 -23.65 2.76
N ILE A 345 -21.43 -24.31 2.72
CA ILE A 345 -20.51 -24.21 1.59
C ILE A 345 -21.12 -24.82 0.33
N ALA A 346 -21.71 -26.01 0.42
CA ALA A 346 -22.40 -26.65 -0.70
C ALA A 346 -23.55 -25.81 -1.24
N ALA A 347 -24.33 -25.18 -0.36
CA ALA A 347 -25.41 -24.26 -0.70
C ALA A 347 -24.89 -23.00 -1.40
N ARG A 348 -23.78 -22.45 -0.92
CA ARG A 348 -23.14 -21.27 -1.50
C ARG A 348 -22.65 -21.49 -2.95
N TYR A 349 -22.10 -22.69 -3.22
CA TYR A 349 -21.55 -23.03 -4.54
C TYR A 349 -22.52 -23.78 -5.45
N GLY A 350 -23.74 -24.09 -4.99
CA GLY A 350 -24.80 -24.69 -5.82
C GLY A 350 -24.65 -26.17 -6.09
N HIS A 351 -24.06 -26.92 -5.20
CA HIS A 351 -23.83 -28.37 -5.37
C HIS A 351 -25.02 -29.18 -4.86
N GLU A 352 -26.10 -29.29 -5.65
CA GLU A 352 -27.38 -29.96 -5.27
C GLU A 352 -27.18 -31.40 -4.81
N LEU A 353 -26.41 -32.21 -5.56
CA LEU A 353 -26.16 -33.61 -5.22
C LEU A 353 -25.47 -33.74 -3.86
N LEU A 354 -24.52 -32.85 -3.58
CA LEU A 354 -23.83 -32.86 -2.30
C LEU A 354 -24.75 -32.41 -1.15
N ILE A 355 -25.58 -31.38 -1.39
CA ILE A 355 -26.60 -30.95 -0.43
C ILE A 355 -27.51 -32.13 -0.07
N ASN A 356 -27.99 -32.85 -1.08
CA ASN A 356 -28.83 -34.04 -0.85
C ASN A 356 -28.10 -35.07 -0.02
N THR A 357 -26.85 -35.38 -0.33
CA THR A 357 -26.01 -36.33 0.42
C THR A 357 -25.84 -35.88 1.88
N LEU A 358 -25.54 -34.62 2.12
CA LEU A 358 -25.34 -34.08 3.48
C LEU A 358 -26.65 -34.14 4.28
N ILE A 359 -27.78 -33.75 3.69
CA ILE A 359 -29.09 -33.77 4.35
C ILE A 359 -29.51 -35.20 4.67
N THR A 360 -29.39 -36.15 3.73
CA THR A 360 -29.71 -37.58 3.96
C THR A 360 -28.80 -38.21 5.00
N SER A 361 -27.61 -37.70 5.20
CA SER A 361 -26.65 -38.11 6.21
C SER A 361 -26.86 -37.45 7.57
N GLY A 362 -27.86 -36.55 7.71
CA GLY A 362 -28.23 -35.93 8.97
C GLY A 362 -27.66 -34.54 9.22
N ALA A 363 -27.24 -33.81 8.17
CA ALA A 363 -26.78 -32.41 8.32
C ALA A 363 -27.90 -31.50 8.84
N ASP A 364 -27.56 -30.65 9.79
CA ASP A 364 -28.47 -29.65 10.36
C ASP A 364 -28.65 -28.43 9.45
N CYS A 365 -29.83 -28.36 8.79
CA CYS A 365 -30.20 -27.24 7.93
C CYS A 365 -30.48 -25.93 8.69
N THR A 366 -30.62 -26.00 10.03
CA THR A 366 -31.00 -24.87 10.88
C THR A 366 -29.81 -24.23 11.58
N ARG A 367 -28.61 -24.70 11.29
CA ARG A 367 -27.40 -24.16 11.88
C ARG A 367 -27.05 -22.80 11.23
N ARG A 368 -26.63 -21.86 12.08
CA ARG A 368 -26.24 -20.52 11.63
C ARG A 368 -24.76 -20.51 11.26
N GLY A 369 -24.48 -20.00 10.06
CA GLY A 369 -23.11 -19.77 9.56
C GLY A 369 -22.68 -18.31 9.64
N VAL A 370 -21.84 -17.90 8.71
CA VAL A 370 -21.34 -16.53 8.58
C VAL A 370 -22.50 -15.52 8.59
N HIS A 371 -22.36 -14.46 9.37
CA HIS A 371 -23.42 -13.44 9.57
C HIS A 371 -24.77 -14.00 10.03
N GLY A 372 -24.79 -15.19 10.66
CA GLY A 372 -26.00 -15.85 11.10
C GLY A 372 -26.89 -16.36 9.96
N MET A 373 -26.34 -16.46 8.74
CA MET A 373 -27.07 -16.98 7.58
C MET A 373 -27.22 -18.50 7.66
N PHE A 374 -28.33 -19.00 7.16
CA PHE A 374 -28.58 -20.42 6.98
C PHE A 374 -28.17 -20.87 5.58
N PRO A 375 -28.02 -22.20 5.35
CA PRO A 375 -27.74 -22.71 4.01
C PRO A 375 -28.70 -22.20 2.94
N LEU A 376 -29.98 -22.06 3.27
CA LEU A 376 -31.00 -21.54 2.36
C LEU A 376 -30.76 -20.07 1.97
N HIS A 377 -30.29 -19.23 2.90
CA HIS A 377 -29.92 -17.85 2.58
C HIS A 377 -28.78 -17.82 1.56
N LEU A 378 -27.77 -18.67 1.73
CA LEU A 378 -26.62 -18.73 0.84
C LEU A 378 -26.99 -19.26 -0.54
N ALA A 379 -27.84 -20.28 -0.60
CA ALA A 379 -28.34 -20.80 -1.88
C ALA A 379 -29.17 -19.76 -2.63
N ALA A 380 -30.06 -19.05 -1.92
CA ALA A 380 -30.89 -18.00 -2.48
C ALA A 380 -30.07 -16.79 -2.94
N LEU A 381 -29.08 -16.37 -2.14
CA LEU A 381 -28.19 -15.25 -2.47
C LEU A 381 -27.35 -15.52 -3.72
N ASN A 382 -26.91 -16.76 -3.92
CA ASN A 382 -26.07 -17.15 -5.04
C ASN A 382 -26.86 -17.74 -6.22
N ALA A 383 -28.16 -17.56 -6.24
CA ALA A 383 -29.06 -17.90 -7.36
C ALA A 383 -29.18 -19.42 -7.66
N HIS A 384 -29.05 -20.27 -6.65
CA HIS A 384 -29.15 -21.74 -6.78
C HIS A 384 -30.54 -22.26 -6.45
N ALA A 385 -31.49 -22.14 -7.41
CA ALA A 385 -32.90 -22.53 -7.22
C ALA A 385 -33.11 -23.99 -6.84
N ASP A 386 -32.38 -24.91 -7.46
CA ASP A 386 -32.46 -26.34 -7.17
C ASP A 386 -32.03 -26.68 -5.74
N CYS A 387 -30.96 -26.01 -5.29
CA CYS A 387 -30.51 -26.10 -3.91
C CYS A 387 -31.56 -25.55 -2.93
N CYS A 388 -32.21 -24.44 -3.25
CA CYS A 388 -33.29 -23.87 -2.45
C CYS A 388 -34.46 -24.84 -2.35
N ARG A 389 -34.86 -25.48 -3.45
CA ARG A 389 -35.95 -26.47 -3.48
C ARG A 389 -35.64 -27.65 -2.57
N LYS A 390 -34.42 -28.17 -2.60
CA LYS A 390 -33.99 -29.27 -1.70
C LYS A 390 -33.95 -28.86 -0.24
N LEU A 391 -33.43 -27.69 0.08
CA LEU A 391 -33.38 -27.18 1.45
C LEU A 391 -34.80 -26.92 2.03
N LEU A 392 -35.70 -26.37 1.23
CA LEU A 392 -37.10 -26.15 1.63
C LEU A 392 -37.85 -27.46 1.89
N SER A 393 -37.61 -28.52 1.09
CA SER A 393 -38.21 -29.82 1.30
C SER A 393 -37.80 -30.49 2.62
N SER A 394 -36.71 -30.00 3.24
CA SER A 394 -36.20 -30.50 4.54
C SER A 394 -36.88 -29.89 5.77
N GLY A 395 -37.98 -29.09 5.58
CA GLY A 395 -38.78 -28.54 6.69
C GLY A 395 -38.22 -27.23 7.30
N PHE A 396 -37.39 -26.49 6.60
CA PHE A 396 -36.84 -25.20 7.06
C PHE A 396 -37.97 -24.14 7.16
N GLN A 397 -37.94 -23.34 8.23
CA GLN A 397 -38.89 -22.22 8.38
C GLN A 397 -38.42 -21.04 7.49
N ILE A 398 -39.24 -20.75 6.48
CA ILE A 398 -38.87 -19.86 5.35
C ILE A 398 -38.55 -18.42 5.75
N ASP A 399 -39.22 -17.86 6.76
CA ASP A 399 -39.06 -16.49 7.22
C ASP A 399 -38.08 -16.34 8.39
N THR A 400 -37.26 -17.34 8.64
CA THR A 400 -36.23 -17.27 9.69
C THR A 400 -35.17 -16.25 9.33
N PRO A 401 -34.94 -15.21 10.18
CA PRO A 401 -34.00 -14.14 9.88
C PRO A 401 -32.55 -14.52 10.21
N ASP A 402 -31.61 -14.00 9.42
CA ASP A 402 -30.20 -14.02 9.75
C ASP A 402 -29.85 -13.04 10.89
N SER A 403 -28.55 -12.83 11.17
CA SER A 403 -28.11 -11.89 12.22
C SER A 403 -28.47 -10.42 11.93
N LEU A 404 -28.70 -10.06 10.66
CA LEU A 404 -29.12 -8.73 10.22
C LEU A 404 -30.65 -8.61 10.05
N GLY A 405 -31.39 -9.65 10.37
CA GLY A 405 -32.86 -9.68 10.20
C GLY A 405 -33.31 -10.01 8.78
N ARG A 406 -32.40 -10.36 7.86
CA ARG A 406 -32.75 -10.69 6.47
C ARG A 406 -33.30 -12.11 6.39
N THR A 407 -34.39 -12.27 5.64
CA THR A 407 -34.95 -13.56 5.31
C THR A 407 -34.35 -14.13 4.02
N CYS A 408 -34.66 -15.37 3.70
CA CYS A 408 -34.20 -15.97 2.43
C CYS A 408 -34.73 -15.23 1.21
N LEU A 409 -35.89 -14.58 1.32
CA LEU A 409 -36.46 -13.76 0.24
C LEU A 409 -35.61 -12.48 0.00
N HIS A 410 -35.10 -11.86 1.07
CA HIS A 410 -34.13 -10.76 0.93
C HIS A 410 -32.88 -11.22 0.19
N ALA A 411 -32.37 -12.40 0.55
CA ALA A 411 -31.19 -12.98 -0.08
C ALA A 411 -31.44 -13.31 -1.57
N ALA A 412 -32.59 -13.89 -1.89
CA ALA A 412 -32.97 -14.20 -3.27
C ALA A 412 -33.16 -12.93 -4.13
N ALA A 413 -33.77 -11.91 -3.57
CA ALA A 413 -33.93 -10.59 -4.23
C ALA A 413 -32.58 -9.93 -4.51
N ALA A 414 -31.63 -10.02 -3.59
CA ALA A 414 -30.25 -9.56 -3.76
C ALA A 414 -29.47 -10.40 -4.77
N GLY A 415 -29.72 -11.71 -4.85
CA GLY A 415 -29.04 -12.65 -5.75
C GLY A 415 -29.56 -12.64 -7.19
N GLY A 416 -30.73 -12.06 -7.45
CA GLY A 416 -31.24 -11.79 -8.78
C GLY A 416 -31.87 -12.97 -9.52
N ASN A 417 -32.05 -14.09 -8.87
CA ASN A 417 -32.70 -15.23 -9.53
C ASN A 417 -34.21 -15.23 -9.30
N VAL A 418 -34.94 -14.97 -10.35
CA VAL A 418 -36.41 -14.94 -10.35
C VAL A 418 -37.02 -16.28 -9.92
N GLU A 419 -36.41 -17.41 -10.29
CA GLU A 419 -36.93 -18.72 -9.89
C GLU A 419 -36.85 -18.94 -8.39
N CYS A 420 -35.74 -18.50 -7.76
CA CYS A 420 -35.60 -18.50 -6.30
C CYS A 420 -36.66 -17.63 -5.65
N VAL A 421 -36.93 -16.44 -6.17
CA VAL A 421 -37.94 -15.51 -5.64
C VAL A 421 -39.34 -16.14 -5.78
N LYS A 422 -39.71 -16.65 -6.96
CA LYS A 422 -40.99 -17.34 -7.19
C LYS A 422 -41.16 -18.57 -6.33
N LEU A 423 -40.13 -19.37 -6.17
CA LEU A 423 -40.09 -20.54 -5.31
C LEU A 423 -40.38 -20.18 -3.85
N LEU A 424 -39.70 -19.19 -3.32
CA LEU A 424 -39.88 -18.74 -1.94
C LEU A 424 -41.28 -18.13 -1.71
N LEU A 425 -41.75 -17.29 -2.63
CA LEU A 425 -43.11 -16.72 -2.55
C LEU A 425 -44.17 -17.79 -2.61
N SER A 426 -44.06 -18.77 -3.51
CA SER A 426 -44.99 -19.89 -3.60
C SER A 426 -44.95 -20.80 -2.37
N SER A 427 -43.85 -20.83 -1.64
CA SER A 427 -43.67 -21.54 -0.38
C SER A 427 -44.14 -20.75 0.85
N GLY A 428 -44.68 -19.53 0.65
CA GLY A 428 -45.33 -18.73 1.70
C GLY A 428 -44.38 -17.71 2.36
N ALA A 429 -43.28 -17.30 1.74
CA ALA A 429 -42.40 -16.24 2.26
C ALA A 429 -43.11 -14.88 2.31
N ASP A 430 -42.97 -14.17 3.42
CA ASP A 430 -43.54 -12.81 3.58
C ASP A 430 -42.73 -11.77 2.80
N HIS A 431 -43.31 -11.23 1.75
CA HIS A 431 -42.72 -10.24 0.84
C HIS A 431 -42.59 -8.84 1.44
N ASN A 432 -43.26 -8.53 2.55
CA ASN A 432 -43.20 -7.25 3.26
C ASN A 432 -42.35 -7.29 4.53
N ARG A 433 -41.69 -8.41 4.81
CA ARG A 433 -40.80 -8.55 5.96
C ARG A 433 -39.64 -7.58 5.88
N THR A 434 -39.31 -6.95 7.00
CA THR A 434 -38.20 -6.00 7.08
C THR A 434 -37.00 -6.58 7.81
N ASP A 435 -35.81 -6.22 7.36
CA ASP A 435 -34.56 -6.51 8.10
C ASP A 435 -34.39 -5.55 9.29
N LYS A 436 -33.27 -5.66 10.03
CA LYS A 436 -32.95 -4.78 11.17
C LYS A 436 -32.84 -3.29 10.80
N HIS A 437 -32.64 -3.00 9.53
CA HIS A 437 -32.57 -1.64 9.00
C HIS A 437 -33.87 -1.14 8.38
N GLY A 438 -34.94 -1.90 8.49
CA GLY A 438 -36.24 -1.58 7.91
C GLY A 438 -36.36 -1.84 6.41
N ARG A 439 -35.42 -2.53 5.79
CA ARG A 439 -35.41 -2.81 4.35
C ARG A 439 -36.25 -4.05 4.05
N THR A 440 -37.09 -3.96 3.02
CA THR A 440 -37.88 -5.08 2.47
C THR A 440 -37.09 -5.82 1.36
N PRO A 441 -37.48 -7.00 0.91
CA PRO A 441 -36.91 -7.66 -0.26
C PRO A 441 -36.93 -6.78 -1.51
N LEU A 442 -37.94 -5.90 -1.66
CA LEU A 442 -38.02 -4.94 -2.77
C LEU A 442 -36.85 -3.94 -2.79
N HIS A 443 -36.41 -3.47 -1.62
CA HIS A 443 -35.22 -2.63 -1.52
C HIS A 443 -33.97 -3.34 -2.03
N TYR A 444 -33.82 -4.62 -1.73
CA TYR A 444 -32.71 -5.43 -2.19
C TYR A 444 -32.72 -5.69 -3.70
N ALA A 445 -33.89 -6.01 -4.27
CA ALA A 445 -34.07 -6.16 -5.70
C ALA A 445 -33.76 -4.86 -6.47
N ALA A 446 -34.22 -3.74 -5.95
CA ALA A 446 -33.95 -2.41 -6.50
C ALA A 446 -32.46 -2.03 -6.43
N ALA A 447 -31.82 -2.26 -5.28
CA ALA A 447 -30.39 -2.00 -5.09
C ALA A 447 -29.49 -2.84 -6.01
N SER A 448 -29.87 -4.09 -6.25
CA SER A 448 -29.12 -5.04 -7.10
C SER A 448 -29.52 -4.96 -8.59
N ARG A 449 -30.48 -4.13 -8.96
CA ARG A 449 -30.99 -3.90 -10.34
C ARG A 449 -31.59 -5.13 -11.01
N HIS A 450 -32.14 -6.04 -10.22
CA HIS A 450 -32.76 -7.25 -10.76
C HIS A 450 -34.23 -7.01 -11.14
N PHE A 451 -34.44 -6.52 -12.36
CA PHE A 451 -35.75 -6.12 -12.88
C PHE A 451 -36.80 -7.21 -12.70
N GLN A 452 -36.52 -8.44 -13.12
CA GLN A 452 -37.47 -9.54 -13.05
C GLN A 452 -37.86 -9.92 -11.61
N CYS A 453 -36.92 -9.81 -10.67
CA CYS A 453 -37.20 -10.02 -9.24
C CYS A 453 -38.06 -8.88 -8.69
N LEU A 454 -37.78 -7.66 -9.09
CA LEU A 454 -38.54 -6.47 -8.73
C LEU A 454 -39.99 -6.54 -9.27
N GLU A 455 -40.18 -6.88 -10.55
CA GLU A 455 -41.48 -7.10 -11.17
C GLU A 455 -42.27 -8.19 -10.44
N THR A 456 -41.62 -9.31 -10.10
CA THR A 456 -42.28 -10.43 -9.39
C THR A 456 -42.73 -10.01 -8.01
N LEU A 457 -41.90 -9.26 -7.26
CA LEU A 457 -42.24 -8.79 -5.90
C LEU A 457 -43.38 -7.77 -5.94
N VAL A 458 -43.34 -6.82 -6.87
CA VAL A 458 -44.44 -5.82 -7.04
C VAL A 458 -45.75 -6.49 -7.43
N SER A 459 -45.74 -7.48 -8.33
CA SER A 459 -46.91 -8.24 -8.73
C SER A 459 -47.55 -9.03 -7.59
N CYS A 460 -46.80 -9.38 -6.55
CA CYS A 460 -47.28 -10.05 -5.33
C CYS A 460 -47.88 -9.07 -4.30
N GLY A 461 -47.95 -7.77 -4.60
CA GLY A 461 -48.56 -6.77 -3.71
C GLY A 461 -47.63 -6.19 -2.65
N THR A 462 -46.30 -6.20 -2.88
CA THR A 462 -45.36 -5.56 -2.00
C THR A 462 -45.62 -4.06 -1.85
N CYS A 463 -45.44 -3.50 -0.66
CA CYS A 463 -45.57 -2.07 -0.41
C CYS A 463 -44.43 -1.29 -1.11
N ILE A 464 -44.74 -0.62 -2.24
CA ILE A 464 -43.74 0.04 -3.10
C ILE A 464 -43.07 1.23 -2.40
N ASN A 465 -43.83 1.98 -1.59
CA ASN A 465 -43.36 3.18 -0.87
C ASN A 465 -42.91 2.88 0.55
N ALA A 466 -42.66 1.61 0.93
CA ALA A 466 -42.07 1.27 2.19
C ALA A 466 -40.70 1.93 2.33
N THR A 467 -40.40 2.49 3.51
CA THR A 467 -39.12 3.14 3.79
C THR A 467 -38.32 2.41 4.84
N ASP A 468 -37.02 2.45 4.69
CA ASP A 468 -36.07 1.93 5.65
C ASP A 468 -35.92 2.86 6.88
N GLN A 469 -35.04 2.51 7.82
CA GLN A 469 -34.76 3.32 9.03
C GLN A 469 -34.26 4.74 8.72
N TRP A 470 -33.71 4.96 7.53
CA TRP A 470 -33.22 6.28 7.09
C TRP A 470 -34.23 7.03 6.22
N GLY A 471 -35.45 6.48 6.05
CA GLY A 471 -36.49 7.08 5.21
C GLY A 471 -36.36 6.80 3.72
N ARG A 472 -35.49 5.90 3.30
CA ARG A 472 -35.25 5.58 1.89
C ARG A 472 -36.21 4.51 1.40
N SER A 473 -36.84 4.75 0.27
CA SER A 473 -37.68 3.79 -0.44
C SER A 473 -36.90 2.96 -1.47
N ALA A 474 -37.54 1.95 -2.03
CA ALA A 474 -36.97 1.16 -3.14
C ALA A 474 -36.52 2.05 -4.32
N LEU A 475 -37.20 3.16 -4.56
CA LEU A 475 -36.85 4.13 -5.62
C LEU A 475 -35.49 4.80 -5.37
N HIS A 476 -35.18 5.15 -4.13
CA HIS A 476 -33.87 5.67 -3.75
C HIS A 476 -32.76 4.65 -4.02
N TYR A 477 -33.02 3.38 -3.73
CA TYR A 477 -32.06 2.30 -4.00
C TYR A 477 -31.88 2.01 -5.50
N ALA A 478 -32.94 2.11 -6.29
CA ALA A 478 -32.85 2.00 -7.75
C ALA A 478 -32.07 3.17 -8.40
N ALA A 479 -32.27 4.39 -7.86
CA ALA A 479 -31.55 5.58 -8.30
C ALA A 479 -30.06 5.59 -7.88
N ALA A 480 -29.70 4.86 -6.82
CA ALA A 480 -28.33 4.75 -6.33
C ALA A 480 -27.63 3.54 -6.93
N SER A 481 -26.48 3.73 -7.56
CA SER A 481 -25.64 2.59 -7.89
C SER A 481 -24.81 2.20 -6.67
N ASP A 482 -24.95 0.96 -6.20
CA ASP A 482 -24.02 0.33 -5.27
C ASP A 482 -23.89 0.99 -3.88
N LEU A 483 -24.96 1.00 -3.10
CA LEU A 483 -24.89 1.33 -1.66
C LEU A 483 -24.04 0.32 -0.84
N ASP A 484 -23.69 -0.82 -1.41
CA ASP A 484 -22.89 -1.88 -0.76
C ASP A 484 -21.43 -1.98 -1.25
N ARG A 485 -20.97 -1.05 -2.09
CA ARG A 485 -19.59 -1.08 -2.64
C ARG A 485 -18.48 -0.98 -1.59
N ARG A 486 -18.77 -0.71 -0.34
CA ARG A 486 -17.77 -0.69 0.75
C ARG A 486 -17.24 -2.07 1.15
N ARG A 487 -17.74 -3.16 0.55
CA ARG A 487 -17.33 -4.55 0.88
C ARG A 487 -16.62 -5.32 -0.23
N ARG A 488 -16.44 -4.77 -1.42
CA ARG A 488 -15.64 -5.42 -2.47
C ARG A 488 -14.38 -4.62 -2.73
N VAL A 489 -13.25 -5.23 -2.39
CA VAL A 489 -11.88 -4.82 -2.71
C VAL A 489 -11.82 -4.45 -4.21
N ALA A 490 -11.14 -3.33 -4.50
CA ALA A 490 -10.87 -2.84 -5.83
C ALA A 490 -10.43 -3.95 -6.80
N LEU A 491 -11.34 -4.34 -7.66
CA LEU A 491 -11.03 -5.03 -8.90
C LEU A 491 -11.10 -3.98 -10.02
N GLU A 492 -10.27 -4.14 -11.00
CA GLU A 492 -9.95 -3.27 -12.13
C GLU A 492 -11.13 -2.41 -12.67
N PRO A 493 -10.87 -1.22 -13.24
CA PRO A 493 -11.89 -0.35 -13.78
C PRO A 493 -12.71 -1.11 -14.84
N GLU A 494 -14.00 -1.24 -14.61
CA GLU A 494 -14.94 -1.90 -15.54
C GLU A 494 -14.92 -1.20 -16.90
N SER A 495 -15.00 -1.98 -17.96
CA SER A 495 -15.04 -1.42 -19.32
C SER A 495 -16.26 -0.51 -19.52
N PRO A 496 -16.16 0.56 -20.33
CA PRO A 496 -17.24 1.53 -20.55
C PRO A 496 -18.56 0.90 -21.03
N GLY A 497 -18.50 -0.22 -21.72
CA GLY A 497 -19.67 -0.96 -22.19
C GLY A 497 -20.49 -1.61 -21.07
N VAL A 498 -19.84 -2.19 -20.09
CA VAL A 498 -20.49 -2.83 -18.93
C VAL A 498 -21.17 -1.79 -18.04
N GLN A 499 -20.57 -0.61 -17.91
CA GLN A 499 -21.14 0.48 -17.13
C GLN A 499 -22.41 1.04 -17.78
N ALA A 500 -22.45 1.16 -19.12
CA ALA A 500 -23.62 1.60 -19.85
C ALA A 500 -24.78 0.60 -19.78
N GLU A 501 -24.50 -0.70 -19.75
CA GLU A 501 -25.50 -1.76 -19.59
C GLU A 501 -26.13 -1.71 -18.19
N LYS A 502 -25.33 -1.56 -17.15
CA LYS A 502 -25.81 -1.42 -15.76
C LYS A 502 -26.66 -0.16 -15.55
N GLU A 503 -26.35 0.92 -16.25
CA GLU A 503 -27.13 2.15 -16.20
C GLU A 503 -28.53 1.96 -16.84
N LYS A 504 -28.61 1.23 -17.93
CA LYS A 504 -29.89 0.87 -18.57
C LYS A 504 -30.75 -0.01 -17.68
N GLU A 505 -30.16 -0.99 -17.01
CA GLU A 505 -30.88 -1.85 -16.05
C GLU A 505 -31.43 -1.06 -14.87
N ALA A 506 -30.66 -0.11 -14.35
CA ALA A 506 -31.11 0.79 -13.28
C ALA A 506 -32.28 1.66 -13.73
N ALA A 507 -32.20 2.21 -14.95
CA ALA A 507 -33.25 3.03 -15.52
C ALA A 507 -34.55 2.23 -15.72
N LEU A 508 -34.46 0.99 -16.21
CA LEU A 508 -35.63 0.09 -16.37
C LEU A 508 -36.31 -0.22 -15.01
N CYS A 509 -35.50 -0.51 -13.97
CA CYS A 509 -36.03 -0.74 -12.63
C CYS A 509 -36.72 0.50 -12.07
N LEU A 510 -36.15 1.67 -12.27
CA LEU A 510 -36.64 2.93 -11.80
C LEU A 510 -37.93 3.32 -12.52
N GLU A 511 -37.96 3.19 -13.85
CA GLU A 511 -39.16 3.43 -14.68
C GLU A 511 -40.32 2.54 -14.24
N PHE A 512 -40.03 1.25 -14.04
CA PHE A 512 -41.07 0.30 -13.59
C PHE A 512 -41.60 0.67 -12.20
N LEU A 513 -40.78 1.05 -11.25
CA LEU A 513 -41.22 1.49 -9.93
C LEU A 513 -42.09 2.74 -10.02
N LEU A 514 -41.72 3.73 -10.86
CA LEU A 514 -42.51 4.94 -11.07
C LEU A 514 -43.86 4.64 -11.71
N THR A 515 -43.91 3.76 -12.72
CA THR A 515 -45.18 3.35 -13.37
C THR A 515 -46.08 2.53 -12.43
N SER A 516 -45.46 1.82 -11.46
CA SER A 516 -46.16 1.03 -10.46
C SER A 516 -46.62 1.83 -9.23
N GLY A 517 -46.40 3.18 -9.22
CA GLY A 517 -46.90 4.07 -8.18
C GLY A 517 -45.87 4.45 -7.09
N ALA A 518 -44.57 4.33 -7.36
CA ALA A 518 -43.55 4.86 -6.48
C ALA A 518 -43.56 6.39 -6.49
N THR A 519 -43.47 6.99 -5.31
CA THR A 519 -43.50 8.46 -5.15
C THR A 519 -42.08 9.04 -5.31
N ALA A 520 -41.85 9.80 -6.41
CA ALA A 520 -40.53 10.39 -6.71
C ALA A 520 -40.13 11.48 -5.70
N ALA A 521 -41.09 12.22 -5.15
CA ALA A 521 -40.88 13.33 -4.19
C ALA A 521 -40.55 12.89 -2.75
N LEU A 522 -40.53 11.58 -2.45
CA LEU A 522 -40.16 11.10 -1.12
C LEU A 522 -38.74 11.52 -0.78
N LYS A 523 -38.58 12.12 0.39
CA LYS A 523 -37.29 12.51 0.95
C LYS A 523 -36.90 11.59 2.11
N ASP A 524 -35.62 11.24 2.16
CA ASP A 524 -35.09 10.52 3.29
C ASP A 524 -34.96 11.41 4.54
N LYS A 525 -34.49 10.89 5.67
CA LYS A 525 -34.33 11.65 6.92
C LYS A 525 -33.29 12.77 6.86
N GLN A 526 -32.45 12.77 5.83
CA GLN A 526 -31.48 13.84 5.55
C GLN A 526 -32.02 14.85 4.51
N GLY A 527 -33.24 14.65 4.02
CA GLY A 527 -33.87 15.52 3.04
C GLY A 527 -33.53 15.20 1.58
N TYR A 528 -32.82 14.10 1.31
CA TYR A 528 -32.45 13.69 -0.05
C TYR A 528 -33.56 12.88 -0.71
N SER A 529 -33.94 13.25 -1.93
CA SER A 529 -34.85 12.51 -2.79
C SER A 529 -34.08 11.54 -3.70
N SER A 530 -34.79 10.71 -4.45
CA SER A 530 -34.21 9.85 -5.47
C SER A 530 -33.37 10.58 -6.54
N VAL A 531 -33.73 11.85 -6.86
CA VAL A 531 -32.94 12.72 -7.75
C VAL A 531 -31.56 13.01 -7.18
N HIS A 532 -31.45 13.28 -5.89
CA HIS A 532 -30.16 13.48 -5.23
C HIS A 532 -29.27 12.25 -5.32
N TYR A 533 -29.84 11.06 -5.14
CA TYR A 533 -29.10 9.80 -5.29
C TYR A 533 -28.66 9.55 -6.73
N ALA A 534 -29.56 9.73 -7.71
CA ALA A 534 -29.22 9.59 -9.12
C ALA A 534 -28.08 10.55 -9.54
N ALA A 535 -28.13 11.78 -9.06
CA ALA A 535 -27.09 12.79 -9.28
C ALA A 535 -25.76 12.41 -8.63
N ALA A 536 -25.79 11.93 -7.38
CA ALA A 536 -24.60 11.53 -6.62
C ALA A 536 -23.88 10.32 -7.24
N TYR A 537 -24.63 9.45 -7.93
CA TYR A 537 -24.07 8.25 -8.56
C TYR A 537 -23.91 8.36 -10.10
N GLY A 538 -24.35 9.46 -10.70
CA GLY A 538 -24.13 9.79 -12.11
C GLY A 538 -25.02 9.05 -13.09
N HIS A 539 -26.19 8.60 -12.65
CA HIS A 539 -27.15 7.89 -13.52
C HIS A 539 -27.97 8.86 -14.36
N ARG A 540 -27.49 9.16 -15.56
CA ARG A 540 -28.09 10.10 -16.49
C ARG A 540 -29.55 9.74 -16.83
N HIS A 541 -29.79 8.51 -17.27
CA HIS A 541 -31.14 8.08 -17.67
C HIS A 541 -32.12 8.05 -16.50
N CYS A 542 -31.65 7.70 -15.30
CA CYS A 542 -32.49 7.78 -14.10
C CYS A 542 -32.86 9.22 -13.77
N LEU A 543 -31.94 10.17 -13.96
CA LEU A 543 -32.21 11.61 -13.77
C LEU A 543 -33.23 12.14 -14.77
N GLU A 544 -33.07 11.80 -16.05
CA GLU A 544 -34.04 12.18 -17.11
C GLU A 544 -35.46 11.73 -16.76
N LEU A 545 -35.60 10.46 -16.36
CA LEU A 545 -36.91 9.89 -15.97
C LEU A 545 -37.52 10.52 -14.71
N LEU A 546 -36.68 10.86 -13.73
CA LEU A 546 -37.12 11.46 -12.47
C LEU A 546 -37.55 12.93 -12.66
N LEU A 547 -36.78 13.70 -13.43
CA LEU A 547 -37.08 15.11 -13.71
C LEU A 547 -38.37 15.27 -14.57
N GLU A 548 -38.60 14.41 -15.59
CA GLU A 548 -39.84 14.39 -16.36
C GLU A 548 -41.12 14.19 -15.49
N ARG A 549 -40.97 13.55 -14.35
CA ARG A 549 -42.04 13.30 -13.39
C ARG A 549 -42.23 14.40 -12.32
N GLU A 550 -41.13 15.10 -11.95
CA GLU A 550 -41.16 16.21 -10.97
C GLU A 550 -41.81 17.49 -11.55
N ASP A 551 -41.69 17.75 -12.85
CA ASP A 551 -42.33 18.92 -13.52
C ASP A 551 -43.87 18.94 -13.37
N ASN A 552 -44.49 17.85 -12.92
CA ASN A 552 -45.95 17.77 -12.68
C ASN A 552 -46.39 18.09 -11.24
N HIS A 553 -45.47 18.33 -10.30
CA HIS A 553 -45.79 18.66 -8.90
C HIS A 553 -44.90 19.79 -8.40
N GLN A 554 -45.26 21.03 -8.73
CA GLN A 554 -44.76 22.22 -8.04
C GLN A 554 -45.48 22.35 -6.69
N ASP A 555 -44.92 21.74 -5.66
CA ASP A 555 -45.14 22.15 -4.28
C ASP A 555 -43.83 22.70 -3.70
N GLU A 556 -43.71 24.02 -3.81
CA GLU A 556 -42.72 24.83 -3.11
C GLU A 556 -42.95 24.74 -1.61
N THR A 557 -42.21 23.80 -0.97
CA THR A 557 -41.88 23.99 0.45
C THR A 557 -40.38 23.82 0.61
N GLU A 558 -39.73 24.97 0.41
CA GLU A 558 -38.32 25.16 0.81
C GLU A 558 -38.14 24.78 2.26
N SER A 559 -37.48 23.69 2.54
CA SER A 559 -36.70 23.53 3.74
C SER A 559 -35.22 23.46 3.36
N SER A 560 -34.63 24.63 3.37
CA SER A 560 -33.21 24.91 3.31
C SER A 560 -32.44 23.99 4.24
N SER A 561 -31.45 23.28 3.71
CA SER A 561 -30.15 22.93 4.28
C SER A 561 -29.52 21.68 3.71
N THR A 562 -30.06 21.14 2.62
CA THR A 562 -29.43 19.98 1.96
C THR A 562 -28.68 20.39 0.70
N ARG A 563 -27.58 19.74 0.42
CA ARG A 563 -26.85 19.90 -0.84
C ARG A 563 -27.79 19.57 -1.99
N SER A 564 -27.91 20.45 -2.96
CA SER A 564 -28.74 20.19 -4.13
C SER A 564 -28.19 19.03 -4.97
N PRO A 565 -28.99 18.40 -5.85
CA PRO A 565 -28.50 17.37 -6.78
C PRO A 565 -27.29 17.83 -7.60
N LEU A 566 -27.26 19.13 -7.95
CA LEU A 566 -26.16 19.74 -8.70
C LEU A 566 -24.82 19.67 -7.92
N HIS A 567 -24.87 19.98 -6.61
CA HIS A 567 -23.71 19.88 -5.73
C HIS A 567 -23.19 18.45 -5.66
N LEU A 568 -24.06 17.46 -5.55
CA LEU A 568 -23.69 16.05 -5.46
C LEU A 568 -23.07 15.54 -6.78
N ALA A 569 -23.67 15.88 -7.92
CA ALA A 569 -23.10 15.50 -9.22
C ALA A 569 -21.70 16.11 -9.44
N ALA A 570 -21.53 17.38 -9.11
CA ALA A 570 -20.25 18.08 -9.20
C ALA A 570 -19.19 17.50 -8.25
N TYR A 571 -19.57 17.19 -7.00
CA TYR A 571 -18.66 16.61 -6.00
C TYR A 571 -18.18 15.23 -6.37
N HIS A 572 -19.02 14.39 -7.00
CA HIS A 572 -18.67 13.02 -7.39
C HIS A 572 -18.09 12.90 -8.81
N GLY A 573 -18.09 13.97 -9.60
CA GLY A 573 -17.46 14.02 -10.91
C GLY A 573 -18.31 13.51 -12.06
N HIS A 574 -19.64 13.62 -11.93
CA HIS A 574 -20.58 13.09 -12.92
C HIS A 574 -21.04 14.18 -13.92
N ALA A 575 -20.17 14.51 -14.90
CA ALA A 575 -20.40 15.57 -15.88
C ALA A 575 -21.71 15.37 -16.69
N LYS A 576 -22.00 14.14 -17.11
CA LYS A 576 -23.24 13.84 -17.88
C LYS A 576 -24.52 14.04 -17.06
N ALA A 577 -24.48 13.67 -15.76
CA ALA A 577 -25.59 13.92 -14.86
C ALA A 577 -25.78 15.42 -14.61
N LEU A 578 -24.66 16.15 -14.54
CA LEU A 578 -24.63 17.59 -14.38
C LEU A 578 -25.26 18.31 -15.58
N GLU A 579 -24.96 17.86 -16.81
CA GLU A 579 -25.57 18.40 -18.05
C GLU A 579 -27.09 18.28 -18.01
N VAL A 580 -27.63 17.13 -17.60
CA VAL A 580 -29.07 16.90 -17.49
C VAL A 580 -29.71 17.84 -16.46
N LEU A 581 -29.08 18.00 -15.30
CA LEU A 581 -29.59 18.91 -14.26
C LEU A 581 -29.57 20.39 -14.69
N LEU A 582 -28.55 20.79 -15.46
CA LEU A 582 -28.42 22.16 -15.97
C LEU A 582 -29.37 22.50 -17.12
N GLN A 583 -29.94 21.50 -17.81
CA GLN A 583 -31.02 21.71 -18.81
C GLN A 583 -32.35 22.11 -18.13
N GLY A 584 -32.52 21.73 -16.85
CA GLY A 584 -33.60 22.24 -16.03
C GLY A 584 -33.26 23.66 -15.50
N HIS A 585 -34.24 24.41 -15.04
CA HIS A 585 -34.05 25.78 -14.49
C HIS A 585 -33.41 25.76 -13.09
N CYS A 586 -32.17 25.24 -12.96
CA CYS A 586 -31.43 25.26 -11.69
C CYS A 586 -30.58 26.51 -11.56
N GLU A 587 -30.55 27.12 -10.37
CA GLU A 587 -29.57 28.16 -10.06
C GLU A 587 -28.16 27.56 -9.96
N VAL A 588 -27.30 27.89 -10.92
CA VAL A 588 -25.94 27.31 -11.04
C VAL A 588 -25.03 27.73 -9.88
N ASP A 589 -25.21 28.93 -9.36
CA ASP A 589 -24.38 29.52 -8.29
C ASP A 589 -25.01 29.38 -6.87
N GLN A 590 -26.00 28.54 -6.70
CA GLN A 590 -26.52 28.22 -5.36
C GLN A 590 -25.43 27.62 -4.49
N GLY A 591 -25.28 28.12 -3.24
CA GLY A 591 -24.34 27.60 -2.26
C GLY A 591 -24.92 26.48 -1.39
N ASP A 592 -24.10 25.52 -0.98
CA ASP A 592 -24.43 24.53 0.05
C ASP A 592 -24.48 25.20 1.45
N GLU A 593 -24.65 24.44 2.53
CA GLU A 593 -24.65 24.91 3.93
C GLU A 593 -23.43 25.74 4.32
N VAL A 594 -22.32 25.55 3.61
CA VAL A 594 -21.05 26.25 3.82
C VAL A 594 -20.83 27.35 2.76
N GLY A 595 -21.86 27.59 1.91
CA GLY A 595 -21.80 28.56 0.83
C GLY A 595 -20.97 28.13 -0.39
N ARG A 596 -20.59 26.86 -0.50
CA ARG A 596 -19.83 26.35 -1.64
C ARG A 596 -20.77 26.08 -2.80
N THR A 597 -20.43 26.60 -3.97
CA THR A 597 -21.13 26.31 -5.23
C THR A 597 -20.76 24.94 -5.79
N ALA A 598 -21.54 24.44 -6.75
CA ALA A 598 -21.21 23.22 -7.47
C ALA A 598 -19.83 23.30 -8.13
N LEU A 599 -19.46 24.47 -8.70
CA LEU A 599 -18.14 24.72 -9.27
C LEU A 599 -17.02 24.60 -8.22
N ALA A 600 -17.26 25.13 -7.03
CA ALA A 600 -16.32 25.04 -5.91
C ALA A 600 -16.08 23.58 -5.49
N LEU A 601 -17.12 22.76 -5.47
CA LEU A 601 -17.03 21.34 -5.15
C LEU A 601 -16.34 20.52 -6.25
N ALA A 602 -16.62 20.83 -7.52
CA ALA A 602 -15.90 20.21 -8.64
C ALA A 602 -14.39 20.52 -8.60
N ALA A 603 -14.07 21.80 -8.35
CA ALA A 603 -12.69 22.26 -8.19
C ALA A 603 -11.97 21.61 -6.99
N LEU A 604 -12.65 21.47 -5.85
CA LEU A 604 -12.16 20.81 -4.64
C LEU A 604 -11.76 19.35 -4.90
N ARG A 605 -12.50 18.66 -5.76
CA ARG A 605 -12.30 17.24 -6.07
C ARG A 605 -11.48 17.00 -7.35
N GLY A 606 -11.19 18.05 -8.10
CA GLY A 606 -10.41 17.95 -9.34
C GLY A 606 -11.17 17.45 -10.56
N HIS A 607 -12.50 17.59 -10.57
CA HIS A 607 -13.33 17.13 -11.68
C HIS A 607 -13.39 18.17 -12.79
N THR A 608 -12.41 18.15 -13.68
CA THR A 608 -12.26 19.13 -14.78
C THR A 608 -13.45 19.19 -15.71
N ASP A 609 -13.99 18.01 -16.09
CA ASP A 609 -15.16 17.94 -17.00
C ASP A 609 -16.40 18.60 -16.38
N CYS A 610 -16.63 18.38 -15.08
CA CYS A 610 -17.72 19.03 -14.35
C CYS A 610 -17.50 20.54 -14.23
N ALA A 611 -16.27 20.96 -13.94
CA ALA A 611 -15.93 22.38 -13.87
C ALA A 611 -16.14 23.06 -15.23
N LEU A 612 -15.70 22.44 -16.31
CA LEU A 612 -15.90 22.93 -17.68
C LEU A 612 -17.40 23.05 -18.02
N THR A 613 -18.17 22.02 -17.72
CA THR A 613 -19.62 22.01 -17.96
C THR A 613 -20.31 23.15 -17.20
N LEU A 614 -19.96 23.36 -15.93
CA LEU A 614 -20.52 24.44 -15.09
C LEU A 614 -20.15 25.82 -15.61
N LEU A 615 -18.90 26.04 -16.00
CA LEU A 615 -18.44 27.33 -16.58
C LEU A 615 -19.15 27.63 -17.89
N ASN A 616 -19.36 26.64 -18.77
CA ASN A 616 -20.11 26.78 -20.01
C ASN A 616 -21.59 27.20 -19.79
N HIS A 617 -22.14 26.86 -18.61
CA HIS A 617 -23.49 27.26 -18.21
C HIS A 617 -23.54 28.49 -17.30
N GLY A 618 -22.44 29.24 -17.23
CA GLY A 618 -22.34 30.54 -16.57
C GLY A 618 -22.09 30.50 -15.07
N ALA A 619 -21.53 29.40 -14.53
CA ALA A 619 -21.11 29.35 -13.13
C ALA A 619 -20.01 30.38 -12.84
N SER A 620 -20.13 31.10 -11.74
CA SER A 620 -19.20 32.14 -11.35
C SER A 620 -17.96 31.54 -10.66
N PRO A 621 -16.74 31.72 -11.21
CA PRO A 621 -15.51 31.29 -10.54
C PRO A 621 -15.13 32.18 -9.35
N ARG A 622 -15.88 33.29 -9.14
CA ARG A 622 -15.65 34.28 -8.08
C ARG A 622 -16.46 34.05 -6.81
N SER A 623 -17.36 33.09 -6.82
CA SER A 623 -18.18 32.71 -5.67
C SER A 623 -17.31 32.32 -4.47
N ARG A 624 -17.62 32.84 -3.29
CA ARG A 624 -16.87 32.59 -2.07
C ARG A 624 -17.66 31.76 -1.09
N ASP A 625 -17.00 30.78 -0.44
CA ASP A 625 -17.64 30.04 0.64
C ASP A 625 -17.85 30.96 1.88
N THR A 626 -18.81 30.60 2.73
CA THR A 626 -19.14 31.37 3.95
C THR A 626 -18.22 31.04 5.11
N ALA A 627 -17.50 29.90 5.06
CA ALA A 627 -16.65 29.44 6.15
C ALA A 627 -15.31 30.17 6.20
N ARG A 628 -14.66 30.35 5.05
CA ARG A 628 -13.33 30.96 4.95
C ARG A 628 -13.20 31.98 3.82
N GLY A 629 -14.27 32.33 3.12
CA GLY A 629 -14.24 33.24 1.98
C GLY A 629 -13.42 32.70 0.79
N ARG A 630 -13.30 31.40 0.63
CA ARG A 630 -12.50 30.74 -0.41
C ARG A 630 -13.24 30.65 -1.72
N THR A 631 -12.55 30.93 -2.79
CA THR A 631 -13.05 30.78 -4.17
C THR A 631 -12.75 29.35 -4.68
N PRO A 632 -13.35 28.91 -5.80
CA PRO A 632 -13.04 27.62 -6.41
C PRO A 632 -11.54 27.39 -6.66
N ILE A 633 -10.78 28.44 -7.02
CA ILE A 633 -9.32 28.34 -7.21
C ILE A 633 -8.61 27.95 -5.92
N HIS A 634 -8.95 28.55 -4.80
CA HIS A 634 -8.38 28.20 -3.49
C HIS A 634 -8.57 26.70 -3.20
N LEU A 635 -9.78 26.20 -3.46
CA LEU A 635 -10.10 24.78 -3.23
C LEU A 635 -9.37 23.84 -4.19
N ALA A 636 -9.20 24.23 -5.46
CA ALA A 636 -8.44 23.46 -6.44
C ALA A 636 -6.96 23.36 -6.09
N VAL A 637 -6.33 24.50 -5.74
CA VAL A 637 -4.89 24.53 -5.42
C VAL A 637 -4.56 23.81 -4.11
N MET A 638 -5.45 23.85 -3.11
CA MET A 638 -5.28 23.13 -1.85
C MET A 638 -5.06 21.63 -2.02
N ASN A 639 -5.67 21.05 -3.04
CA ASN A 639 -5.60 19.61 -3.34
C ASN A 639 -4.72 19.29 -4.56
N GLY A 640 -4.04 20.29 -5.14
CA GLY A 640 -3.12 20.09 -6.25
C GLY A 640 -3.79 19.82 -7.60
N HIS A 641 -5.03 20.23 -7.79
CA HIS A 641 -5.76 20.00 -9.04
C HIS A 641 -5.43 21.05 -10.12
N THR A 642 -4.21 21.00 -10.64
CA THR A 642 -3.67 21.97 -11.61
C THR A 642 -4.52 22.12 -12.88
N SER A 643 -5.11 21.03 -13.37
CA SER A 643 -5.99 21.07 -14.55
C SER A 643 -7.24 21.94 -14.30
N CYS A 644 -7.85 21.84 -13.10
CA CYS A 644 -8.96 22.69 -12.70
C CYS A 644 -8.52 24.15 -12.53
N VAL A 645 -7.34 24.39 -11.95
CA VAL A 645 -6.79 25.75 -11.80
C VAL A 645 -6.56 26.39 -13.18
N ARG A 646 -5.98 25.65 -14.12
CA ARG A 646 -5.78 26.10 -15.49
C ARG A 646 -7.07 26.51 -16.15
N LEU A 647 -8.10 25.67 -16.04
CA LEU A 647 -9.44 25.92 -16.58
C LEU A 647 -10.08 27.19 -15.99
N LEU A 648 -9.99 27.35 -14.65
CA LEU A 648 -10.56 28.51 -13.96
C LEU A 648 -9.83 29.81 -14.28
N LEU A 649 -8.61 29.76 -14.79
CA LEU A 649 -7.76 30.89 -15.18
C LEU A 649 -7.67 31.11 -16.72
N GLU A 650 -8.46 30.39 -17.54
CA GLU A 650 -8.45 30.52 -18.98
C GLU A 650 -9.07 31.83 -19.47
N ASP A 651 -10.02 32.40 -18.74
CA ASP A 651 -10.65 33.67 -19.09
C ASP A 651 -9.72 34.85 -18.84
N SER A 652 -9.67 35.79 -19.79
CA SER A 652 -8.86 37.02 -19.73
C SER A 652 -9.18 37.96 -18.54
N ASP A 653 -10.34 37.84 -17.93
CA ASP A 653 -10.80 38.65 -16.78
C ASP A 653 -10.42 37.99 -15.43
N SER A 654 -9.58 36.95 -15.45
CA SER A 654 -9.23 36.16 -14.26
C SER A 654 -8.09 36.75 -13.41
N ALA A 655 -7.51 37.89 -13.78
CA ALA A 655 -6.40 38.49 -13.04
C ALA A 655 -6.70 38.75 -11.55
N ASP A 656 -7.96 39.12 -11.23
CA ASP A 656 -8.40 39.32 -9.85
C ASP A 656 -8.51 38.02 -9.04
N LEU A 657 -8.62 36.87 -9.70
CA LEU A 657 -8.78 35.57 -9.07
C LEU A 657 -7.44 34.98 -8.63
N VAL A 658 -6.37 35.30 -9.33
CA VAL A 658 -5.03 34.78 -9.07
C VAL A 658 -4.54 35.19 -7.69
N ASP A 659 -4.83 36.44 -7.29
CA ASP A 659 -4.42 37.03 -6.00
C ASP A 659 -5.60 37.22 -5.03
N ALA A 660 -6.72 36.55 -5.28
CA ALA A 660 -7.87 36.62 -4.38
C ALA A 660 -7.46 36.13 -2.98
N ALA A 661 -7.68 36.93 -1.96
CA ALA A 661 -7.41 36.55 -0.57
C ALA A 661 -8.65 35.92 0.10
N ASP A 662 -8.47 34.87 0.88
CA ASP A 662 -9.51 34.30 1.72
C ASP A 662 -9.71 35.16 3.01
N SER A 663 -10.56 34.72 3.94
CA SER A 663 -10.81 35.42 5.22
C SER A 663 -9.60 35.48 6.14
N GLN A 664 -8.56 34.76 5.91
CA GLN A 664 -7.28 34.81 6.62
C GLN A 664 -6.22 35.64 5.86
N GLY A 665 -6.57 36.16 4.72
CA GLY A 665 -5.64 36.85 3.84
C GLY A 665 -4.79 35.92 2.97
N GLN A 666 -5.10 34.62 2.95
CA GLN A 666 -4.32 33.63 2.19
C GLN A 666 -4.70 33.68 0.72
N THR A 667 -3.70 33.76 -0.15
CA THR A 667 -3.87 33.69 -1.61
C THR A 667 -3.81 32.24 -2.11
N PRO A 668 -4.29 31.93 -3.33
CA PRO A 668 -4.14 30.64 -3.94
C PRO A 668 -2.68 30.15 -3.98
N LEU A 669 -1.73 31.07 -4.25
CA LEU A 669 -0.30 30.74 -4.25
C LEU A 669 0.17 30.23 -2.88
N MET A 670 -0.23 30.89 -1.80
CA MET A 670 0.09 30.45 -0.45
C MET A 670 -0.45 29.06 -0.15
N LEU A 671 -1.69 28.78 -0.52
CA LEU A 671 -2.31 27.46 -0.31
C LEU A 671 -1.66 26.37 -1.16
N ALA A 672 -1.27 26.67 -2.39
CA ALA A 672 -0.52 25.76 -3.25
C ALA A 672 0.84 25.38 -2.64
N VAL A 673 1.55 26.37 -2.09
CA VAL A 673 2.85 26.17 -1.41
C VAL A 673 2.67 25.35 -0.11
N VAL A 674 1.68 25.63 0.70
CA VAL A 674 1.38 24.83 1.92
C VAL A 674 1.08 23.38 1.58
N GLY A 675 0.38 23.13 0.48
CA GLY A 675 0.09 21.79 -0.02
C GLY A 675 1.28 21.07 -0.68
N GLY A 676 2.35 21.80 -1.02
CA GLY A 676 3.50 21.26 -1.76
C GLY A 676 3.22 20.95 -3.23
N HIS A 677 2.25 21.63 -3.83
CA HIS A 677 1.81 21.39 -5.19
C HIS A 677 2.61 22.23 -6.21
N VAL A 678 3.80 21.79 -6.56
CA VAL A 678 4.76 22.51 -7.42
C VAL A 678 4.16 22.93 -8.75
N ASP A 679 3.43 22.02 -9.42
CA ASP A 679 2.79 22.31 -10.70
C ASP A 679 1.75 23.44 -10.59
N ALA A 680 1.01 23.48 -9.47
CA ALA A 680 0.05 24.55 -9.22
C ALA A 680 0.76 25.88 -8.91
N VAL A 681 1.87 25.83 -8.16
CA VAL A 681 2.72 26.99 -7.87
C VAL A 681 3.27 27.55 -9.17
N SER A 682 3.88 26.73 -10.02
CA SER A 682 4.42 27.14 -11.33
C SER A 682 3.35 27.77 -12.23
N LEU A 683 2.16 27.15 -12.29
CA LEU A 683 1.05 27.68 -13.08
C LEU A 683 0.56 29.05 -12.58
N LEU A 684 0.46 29.24 -11.26
CA LEU A 684 0.05 30.53 -10.68
C LEU A 684 1.11 31.62 -10.92
N LEU A 685 2.39 31.27 -10.83
CA LEU A 685 3.51 32.17 -11.13
C LEU A 685 3.57 32.55 -12.62
N GLU A 686 3.29 31.61 -13.54
CA GLU A 686 3.13 31.88 -14.97
C GLU A 686 1.98 32.87 -15.25
N ARG A 687 0.99 32.93 -14.38
CA ARG A 687 -0.16 33.85 -14.45
C ARG A 687 0.04 35.11 -13.62
N GLU A 688 1.28 35.46 -13.31
CA GLU A 688 1.71 36.68 -12.63
C GLU A 688 1.11 36.82 -11.19
N ALA A 689 0.95 35.68 -10.47
CA ALA A 689 0.56 35.72 -9.06
C ALA A 689 1.58 36.54 -8.24
N SER A 690 1.08 37.41 -7.37
CA SER A 690 1.92 38.21 -6.47
C SER A 690 2.65 37.35 -5.45
N VAL A 691 3.99 37.33 -5.54
CA VAL A 691 4.85 36.47 -4.73
C VAL A 691 4.96 36.94 -3.29
N ASP A 692 4.92 38.25 -3.09
CA ASP A 692 5.19 38.93 -1.80
C ASP A 692 3.93 39.34 -1.04
N THR A 693 2.75 38.97 -1.49
CA THR A 693 1.52 39.20 -0.73
C THR A 693 1.60 38.50 0.63
N ALA A 694 1.19 39.19 1.68
CA ALA A 694 1.20 38.65 3.04
C ALA A 694 -0.23 38.35 3.54
N ASP A 695 -0.39 37.27 4.30
CA ASP A 695 -1.62 36.98 5.01
C ASP A 695 -1.84 37.90 6.24
N HIS A 696 -2.92 37.70 6.98
CA HIS A 696 -3.22 38.50 8.20
C HIS A 696 -2.18 38.33 9.32
N GLN A 697 -1.33 37.31 9.25
CA GLN A 697 -0.20 37.11 10.15
C GLN A 697 1.12 37.68 9.58
N GLY A 698 1.07 38.31 8.43
CA GLY A 698 2.24 38.83 7.75
C GLY A 698 3.09 37.78 7.04
N LEU A 699 2.59 36.52 6.94
CA LEU A 699 3.31 35.44 6.29
C LEU A 699 3.13 35.49 4.78
N THR A 700 4.23 35.46 4.04
CA THR A 700 4.25 35.35 2.57
C THR A 700 4.30 33.88 2.14
N ALA A 701 4.10 33.60 0.86
CA ALA A 701 4.25 32.26 0.29
C ALA A 701 5.61 31.64 0.63
N LEU A 702 6.69 32.44 0.59
CA LEU A 702 8.05 31.98 0.95
C LEU A 702 8.14 31.58 2.43
N HIS A 703 7.57 32.35 3.34
CA HIS A 703 7.49 32.00 4.76
C HIS A 703 6.78 30.65 4.97
N LEU A 704 5.65 30.45 4.31
CA LEU A 704 4.86 29.22 4.40
C LEU A 704 5.60 28.01 3.82
N GLY A 705 6.29 28.17 2.70
CA GLY A 705 7.13 27.14 2.08
C GLY A 705 8.22 26.64 3.01
N LEU A 706 8.92 27.55 3.67
CA LEU A 706 9.96 27.23 4.65
C LEU A 706 9.39 26.60 5.92
N LEU A 707 8.24 27.07 6.42
CA LEU A 707 7.56 26.48 7.58
C LEU A 707 7.09 25.05 7.34
N CYS A 708 6.62 24.76 6.11
CA CYS A 708 6.11 23.46 5.72
C CYS A 708 7.21 22.52 5.15
N GLY A 709 8.42 23.03 4.89
CA GLY A 709 9.52 22.24 4.33
C GLY A 709 9.34 21.89 2.85
N GLN A 710 8.68 22.75 2.07
CA GLN A 710 8.37 22.53 0.66
C GLN A 710 9.50 23.05 -0.24
N GLU A 711 10.58 22.28 -0.35
CA GLU A 711 11.83 22.70 -1.02
C GLU A 711 11.63 23.13 -2.48
N GLU A 712 10.92 22.34 -3.26
CA GLU A 712 10.67 22.62 -4.68
C GLU A 712 9.81 23.89 -4.87
N CYS A 713 8.81 24.11 -4.02
CA CYS A 713 7.99 25.32 -4.04
C CYS A 713 8.81 26.56 -3.66
N VAL A 714 9.69 26.43 -2.67
CA VAL A 714 10.62 27.51 -2.26
C VAL A 714 11.54 27.88 -3.42
N GLN A 715 12.06 26.88 -4.15
CA GLN A 715 12.87 27.10 -5.34
C GLN A 715 12.13 27.93 -6.39
N CYS A 716 10.91 27.53 -6.74
CA CYS A 716 10.08 28.26 -7.70
C CYS A 716 9.81 29.72 -7.28
N LEU A 717 9.58 29.95 -5.98
CA LEU A 717 9.36 31.32 -5.47
C LEU A 717 10.62 32.17 -5.55
N LEU A 718 11.79 31.64 -5.25
CA LEU A 718 13.06 32.36 -5.34
C LEU A 718 13.46 32.68 -6.80
N GLU A 719 13.15 31.77 -7.73
CA GLU A 719 13.33 32.04 -9.18
C GLU A 719 12.46 33.22 -9.69
N GLN A 720 11.35 33.51 -9.00
CA GLN A 720 10.49 34.67 -9.27
C GLN A 720 10.80 35.88 -8.34
N GLU A 721 12.00 35.93 -7.80
CA GLU A 721 12.53 37.02 -7.01
C GLU A 721 11.71 37.35 -5.76
N ALA A 722 11.15 36.31 -5.08
CA ALA A 722 10.45 36.49 -3.81
C ALA A 722 11.34 37.20 -2.78
N SER A 723 10.78 38.21 -2.08
CA SER A 723 11.54 39.02 -1.12
C SER A 723 11.89 38.17 0.13
N VAL A 724 13.19 38.00 0.39
CA VAL A 724 13.74 37.26 1.53
C VAL A 724 13.76 38.09 2.82
N LEU A 725 13.57 39.39 2.74
CA LEU A 725 13.72 40.35 3.84
C LEU A 725 12.38 40.82 4.43
N LEU A 726 11.26 40.48 3.80
CA LEU A 726 9.95 40.76 4.38
C LEU A 726 9.80 40.03 5.72
N GLY A 727 9.33 40.75 6.75
CA GLY A 727 9.07 40.18 8.05
C GLY A 727 7.58 39.90 8.26
N ASP A 728 7.27 38.84 8.99
CA ASP A 728 5.92 38.54 9.43
C ASP A 728 5.45 39.51 10.52
N SER A 729 4.26 39.32 11.10
CA SER A 729 3.70 40.15 12.20
C SER A 729 4.61 40.20 13.44
N ARG A 730 5.58 39.31 13.59
CA ARG A 730 6.60 39.29 14.63
C ARG A 730 7.95 39.83 14.17
N GLY A 731 8.07 40.29 12.94
CA GLY A 731 9.31 40.73 12.33
C GLY A 731 10.24 39.64 11.91
N ARG A 732 9.80 38.37 11.88
CA ARG A 732 10.62 37.24 11.44
C ARG A 732 10.64 37.17 9.92
N THR A 733 11.81 37.16 9.35
CA THR A 733 12.04 37.00 7.92
C THR A 733 12.16 35.53 7.52
N ALA A 734 12.20 35.25 6.24
CA ALA A 734 12.47 33.90 5.69
C ALA A 734 13.71 33.27 6.31
N LEU A 735 14.75 34.07 6.60
CA LEU A 735 16.00 33.61 7.23
C LEU A 735 15.78 33.10 8.64
N HIS A 736 14.96 33.79 9.44
CA HIS A 736 14.60 33.34 10.78
C HIS A 736 13.86 32.00 10.75
N LEU A 737 12.95 31.83 9.81
CA LEU A 737 12.15 30.62 9.69
C LEU A 737 12.98 29.44 9.17
N ALA A 738 13.84 29.67 8.17
CA ALA A 738 14.79 28.65 7.68
C ALA A 738 15.71 28.17 8.80
N ALA A 739 16.26 29.09 9.57
CA ALA A 739 17.11 28.81 10.72
C ALA A 739 16.34 28.05 11.84
N ALA A 740 15.08 28.43 12.11
CA ALA A 740 14.23 27.81 13.11
C ALA A 740 13.80 26.40 12.74
N LYS A 741 13.72 26.08 11.46
CA LYS A 741 13.31 24.77 10.94
C LYS A 741 14.45 23.83 10.55
N GLY A 742 15.68 24.32 10.54
CA GLY A 742 16.87 23.52 10.26
C GLY A 742 17.19 23.37 8.77
N HIS A 743 16.67 24.23 7.91
CA HIS A 743 16.93 24.22 6.48
C HIS A 743 18.27 24.89 6.14
N ALA A 744 19.39 24.23 6.44
CA ALA A 744 20.73 24.80 6.26
C ALA A 744 21.07 25.16 4.81
N SER A 745 20.72 24.32 3.85
CA SER A 745 20.91 24.57 2.40
C SER A 745 20.18 25.82 1.95
N TRP A 746 18.89 25.92 2.28
CA TRP A 746 18.07 27.09 1.98
C TRP A 746 18.55 28.35 2.70
N LEU A 747 18.97 28.21 3.94
CA LEU A 747 19.51 29.33 4.71
C LEU A 747 20.76 29.92 4.04
N SER A 748 21.66 29.08 3.53
CA SER A 748 22.84 29.51 2.77
C SER A 748 22.45 30.28 1.51
N GLU A 749 21.47 29.79 0.74
CA GLU A 749 20.98 30.44 -0.47
C GLU A 749 20.27 31.77 -0.16
N LEU A 750 19.37 31.77 0.84
CA LEU A 750 18.68 32.97 1.29
C LEU A 750 19.66 34.05 1.80
N LEU A 751 20.73 33.65 2.50
CA LEU A 751 21.78 34.56 2.95
C LEU A 751 22.57 35.15 1.75
N SER A 752 22.84 34.38 0.74
CA SER A 752 23.52 34.88 -0.46
C SER A 752 22.70 35.96 -1.18
N ILE A 753 21.37 35.77 -1.23
CA ILE A 753 20.43 36.75 -1.77
C ILE A 753 20.35 37.98 -0.87
N ALA A 754 20.15 37.80 0.44
CA ALA A 754 20.00 38.90 1.41
C ALA A 754 21.23 39.78 1.57
N CYS A 755 22.43 39.22 1.37
CA CYS A 755 23.72 39.89 1.53
C CYS A 755 24.34 40.34 0.20
N ALA A 756 23.63 40.21 -0.92
CA ALA A 756 24.15 40.59 -2.26
C ALA A 756 24.42 42.09 -2.39
N GLU A 757 23.70 42.93 -1.68
CA GLU A 757 23.90 44.38 -1.68
C GLU A 757 24.27 44.92 -0.29
N PRO A 758 25.43 45.58 -0.09
CA PRO A 758 25.77 46.29 1.15
C PRO A 758 24.99 47.61 1.27
N PRO A 759 24.54 48.04 2.48
CA PRO A 759 24.81 47.47 3.79
C PRO A 759 23.89 46.32 4.11
N THR A 760 24.45 45.23 4.72
CA THR A 760 23.66 44.10 5.19
C THR A 760 22.62 44.58 6.21
N PRO A 761 21.32 44.32 5.97
CA PRO A 761 20.26 44.74 6.89
C PRO A 761 20.40 44.06 8.24
N PRO A 762 20.07 44.75 9.37
CA PRO A 762 20.03 44.11 10.65
C PRO A 762 18.91 43.05 10.67
N LEU A 763 19.29 41.78 10.63
CA LEU A 763 18.35 40.65 10.65
C LEU A 763 17.85 40.39 12.07
N ARG A 764 16.87 41.14 12.54
CA ARG A 764 16.27 41.02 13.87
C ARG A 764 14.74 41.01 13.79
N ASP A 765 14.13 40.12 14.58
CA ASP A 765 12.70 40.12 14.77
C ASP A 765 12.29 41.26 15.77
N HIS A 766 10.99 41.45 16.03
CA HIS A 766 10.51 42.49 16.91
C HIS A 766 10.94 42.32 18.37
N GLN A 767 11.42 41.16 18.77
CA GLN A 767 11.97 40.90 20.10
C GLN A 767 13.49 41.02 20.12
N GLY A 768 14.11 41.31 19.00
CA GLY A 768 15.57 41.46 18.85
C GLY A 768 16.33 40.16 18.63
N TYR A 769 15.62 39.03 18.37
CA TYR A 769 16.26 37.76 18.06
C TYR A 769 16.70 37.73 16.60
N THR A 770 17.89 37.20 16.37
CA THR A 770 18.44 36.97 15.03
C THR A 770 18.18 35.54 14.56
N PRO A 771 18.35 35.18 13.28
CA PRO A 771 18.31 33.83 12.82
C PRO A 771 19.21 32.87 13.60
N LEU A 772 20.38 33.36 14.06
CA LEU A 772 21.30 32.58 14.89
C LEU A 772 20.69 32.17 16.23
N HIS A 773 19.92 33.09 16.86
CA HIS A 773 19.21 32.74 18.09
C HIS A 773 18.20 31.61 17.85
N TRP A 774 17.43 31.67 16.75
CA TRP A 774 16.46 30.67 16.41
C TRP A 774 17.08 29.32 16.05
N ALA A 775 18.21 29.31 15.33
CA ALA A 775 18.96 28.09 15.04
C ALA A 775 19.49 27.43 16.32
N CYS A 776 20.08 28.24 17.19
CA CYS A 776 20.61 27.75 18.49
C CYS A 776 19.51 27.28 19.44
N TYR A 777 18.35 27.97 19.50
CA TYR A 777 17.22 27.58 20.32
C TYR A 777 16.64 26.23 19.91
N ASN A 778 16.59 25.92 18.62
CA ASN A 778 16.03 24.67 18.09
C ASN A 778 17.09 23.56 17.87
N GLY A 779 18.39 23.86 18.05
CA GLY A 779 19.46 22.86 17.95
C GLY A 779 19.84 22.44 16.53
N HIS A 780 19.78 23.37 15.59
CA HIS A 780 20.10 23.11 14.18
C HIS A 780 21.56 23.45 13.85
N ASP A 781 22.47 22.51 14.08
CA ASP A 781 23.91 22.70 13.96
C ASP A 781 24.35 23.20 12.58
N GLY A 782 23.83 22.57 11.48
CA GLY A 782 24.12 22.99 10.13
C GLY A 782 23.70 24.44 9.82
N CYS A 783 22.58 24.91 10.41
CA CYS A 783 22.18 26.32 10.28
C CYS A 783 23.10 27.25 11.08
N VAL A 784 23.56 26.83 12.25
CA VAL A 784 24.53 27.59 13.07
C VAL A 784 25.85 27.73 12.31
N GLU A 785 26.37 26.68 11.72
CA GLU A 785 27.58 26.71 10.88
C GLU A 785 27.46 27.72 9.75
N VAL A 786 26.40 27.61 8.94
CA VAL A 786 26.13 28.53 7.81
C VAL A 786 26.06 29.99 8.26
N LEU A 787 25.37 30.26 9.39
CA LEU A 787 25.25 31.62 9.91
C LEU A 787 26.58 32.16 10.47
N LEU A 788 27.40 31.31 11.07
CA LEU A 788 28.70 31.69 11.61
C LEU A 788 29.77 31.94 10.53
N GLU A 789 29.63 31.39 9.32
CA GLU A 789 30.48 31.69 8.18
C GLU A 789 30.32 33.17 7.75
N GLN A 790 29.14 33.78 7.93
CA GLN A 790 28.85 35.13 7.55
C GLN A 790 29.13 36.11 8.69
N LYS A 791 30.13 36.98 8.53
CA LYS A 791 30.54 37.94 9.58
C LYS A 791 29.41 38.85 10.07
N GLY A 792 28.47 39.24 9.17
CA GLY A 792 27.32 40.10 9.51
C GLY A 792 26.28 39.38 10.40
N CYS A 793 26.20 38.08 10.33
CA CYS A 793 25.24 37.27 11.11
C CYS A 793 25.74 36.91 12.53
N ARG A 794 27.03 37.13 12.81
CA ARG A 794 27.63 36.91 14.13
C ARG A 794 27.23 37.99 15.14
N CYS A 795 26.73 39.14 14.67
CA CYS A 795 26.34 40.27 15.51
C CYS A 795 25.00 39.98 16.20
N PHE A 796 24.99 40.01 17.52
CA PHE A 796 23.79 39.87 18.36
C PHE A 796 23.60 41.11 19.27
N ASP A 797 24.29 42.20 18.99
CA ASP A 797 24.16 43.47 19.73
C ASP A 797 22.73 43.97 19.81
N GLY A 798 22.25 44.26 21.01
CA GLY A 798 20.89 44.76 21.25
C GLY A 798 19.89 43.72 21.79
N ASN A 799 20.25 42.44 21.87
CA ASN A 799 19.52 41.47 22.68
C ASN A 799 20.48 40.86 23.72
N PRO A 800 20.27 41.14 25.00
CA PRO A 800 21.10 40.62 26.07
C PRO A 800 21.03 39.10 26.22
N PHE A 801 19.94 38.48 25.74
CA PHE A 801 19.82 37.01 25.72
C PHE A 801 20.50 36.44 24.46
N THR A 802 21.76 36.03 24.60
CA THR A 802 22.61 35.67 23.47
C THR A 802 22.25 34.33 22.84
N PRO A 803 22.71 34.01 21.62
CA PRO A 803 22.51 32.69 21.01
C PRO A 803 23.02 31.54 21.90
N LEU A 804 24.09 31.77 22.67
CA LEU A 804 24.61 30.78 23.62
C LEU A 804 23.62 30.48 24.74
N HIS A 805 22.93 31.49 25.28
CA HIS A 805 21.84 31.28 26.24
C HIS A 805 20.75 30.40 25.62
N CYS A 806 20.37 30.64 24.36
CA CYS A 806 19.39 29.83 23.64
C CYS A 806 19.80 28.36 23.51
N ALA A 807 21.06 28.11 23.12
CA ALA A 807 21.61 26.76 22.96
C ALA A 807 21.62 25.96 24.27
N VAL A 808 22.13 26.58 25.34
CA VAL A 808 22.34 25.89 26.62
C VAL A 808 21.03 25.67 27.39
N VAL A 809 19.99 26.50 27.21
CA VAL A 809 18.67 26.31 27.81
C VAL A 809 17.99 25.04 27.34
N ASN A 810 18.21 24.66 26.07
CA ASN A 810 17.55 23.51 25.43
C ASN A 810 18.48 22.29 25.25
N ASN A 811 19.66 22.29 25.89
CA ASN A 811 20.65 21.21 25.82
C ASN A 811 21.23 20.95 24.41
N HIS A 812 21.44 22.00 23.64
CA HIS A 812 22.05 21.88 22.32
C HIS A 812 23.58 22.10 22.41
N GLU A 813 24.29 21.08 22.92
CA GLU A 813 25.73 21.10 23.16
C GLU A 813 26.53 21.40 21.90
N SER A 814 26.21 20.75 20.78
CA SER A 814 26.86 20.95 19.48
C SER A 814 26.75 22.40 19.02
N CYS A 815 25.57 23.02 19.09
CA CYS A 815 25.39 24.42 18.77
C CYS A 815 26.21 25.33 19.70
N ALA A 816 26.25 25.01 21.00
CA ALA A 816 27.05 25.76 21.96
C ALA A 816 28.54 25.65 21.66
N THR A 817 29.04 24.48 21.28
CA THR A 817 30.45 24.23 20.86
C THR A 817 30.80 25.06 19.65
N LEU A 818 29.99 25.03 18.60
CA LEU A 818 30.19 25.84 17.39
C LEU A 818 30.25 27.36 17.68
N LEU A 819 29.36 27.84 18.58
CA LEU A 819 29.38 29.25 18.99
C LEU A 819 30.66 29.61 19.74
N LEU A 820 31.13 28.77 20.65
CA LEU A 820 32.35 28.99 21.43
C LEU A 820 33.61 28.97 20.54
N GLU A 821 33.68 28.08 19.58
CA GLU A 821 34.75 28.01 18.60
C GLU A 821 34.79 29.24 17.69
N ALA A 822 33.62 29.72 17.22
CA ALA A 822 33.55 30.81 16.26
C ALA A 822 33.63 32.22 16.90
N MET A 823 33.13 32.38 18.12
CA MET A 823 32.99 33.68 18.81
C MET A 823 33.94 33.86 20.01
N GLY A 824 34.63 32.79 20.37
CA GLY A 824 35.57 32.78 21.50
C GLY A 824 34.89 32.74 22.88
N SER A 825 35.70 32.68 23.95
CA SER A 825 35.20 32.55 25.31
C SER A 825 34.54 33.82 25.90
N GLU A 826 34.61 34.94 25.21
CA GLU A 826 33.98 36.18 25.69
C GLU A 826 32.45 36.07 25.80
N ILE A 827 31.82 35.31 24.92
CA ILE A 827 30.35 35.09 24.91
C ILE A 827 29.86 34.37 26.18
N VAL A 828 30.72 33.62 26.86
CA VAL A 828 30.41 32.91 28.09
C VAL A 828 30.12 33.84 29.27
N THR A 829 30.69 35.04 29.25
CA THR A 829 30.55 36.04 30.30
C THR A 829 29.41 37.01 30.07
N CYS A 830 28.74 36.91 28.91
CA CYS A 830 27.58 37.78 28.58
C CYS A 830 26.43 37.55 29.54
N LYS A 831 25.80 38.66 29.93
CA LYS A 831 24.68 38.66 30.87
C LYS A 831 23.38 39.06 30.19
N ASP A 832 22.29 38.38 30.52
CA ASP A 832 20.97 38.70 30.04
C ASP A 832 20.39 39.95 30.80
N SER A 833 19.15 40.29 30.50
CA SER A 833 18.45 41.41 31.13
C SER A 833 18.25 41.28 32.64
N LYS A 834 18.51 40.09 33.20
CA LYS A 834 18.46 39.78 34.65
C LYS A 834 19.84 39.47 35.23
N ASP A 835 20.91 39.86 34.52
CA ASP A 835 22.32 39.63 34.85
C ASP A 835 22.69 38.13 34.92
N ARG A 836 21.92 37.26 34.30
CA ARG A 836 22.20 35.81 34.23
C ARG A 836 23.19 35.51 33.10
N THR A 837 24.18 34.71 33.40
CA THR A 837 25.12 34.18 32.39
C THR A 837 24.59 32.93 31.71
N PRO A 838 25.15 32.45 30.58
CA PRO A 838 24.79 31.17 30.00
C PRO A 838 24.91 30.00 31.03
N LEU A 839 25.84 30.05 31.96
CA LEU A 839 25.97 29.06 33.00
C LEU A 839 24.78 29.04 33.97
N HIS A 840 24.20 30.19 34.29
CA HIS A 840 22.93 30.27 35.06
C HIS A 840 21.78 29.61 34.27
N ALA A 841 21.72 29.86 32.96
CA ALA A 841 20.68 29.33 32.11
C ALA A 841 20.78 27.78 31.98
N ALA A 842 21.97 27.26 31.78
CA ALA A 842 22.22 25.83 31.70
C ALA A 842 21.97 25.11 33.03
N SER A 843 22.37 25.77 34.14
CA SER A 843 22.20 25.24 35.51
C SER A 843 20.73 25.23 35.93
N PHE A 844 19.95 26.27 35.59
CA PHE A 844 18.52 26.31 35.81
C PHE A 844 17.76 25.26 35.00
N ALA A 845 18.20 25.02 33.75
CA ALA A 845 17.62 23.99 32.88
C ALA A 845 18.00 22.56 33.31
N GLY A 846 19.13 22.39 33.99
CA GLY A 846 19.56 21.11 34.50
C GLY A 846 20.45 20.30 33.50
N HIS A 847 21.03 20.97 32.52
CA HIS A 847 21.80 20.33 31.44
C HIS A 847 23.29 20.20 31.77
N VAL A 848 23.68 19.00 32.18
CA VAL A 848 25.02 18.70 32.67
C VAL A 848 26.07 18.90 31.57
N ASP A 849 25.84 18.41 30.37
CA ASP A 849 26.79 18.47 29.26
C ASP A 849 27.09 19.94 28.87
N CYS A 850 26.06 20.77 28.77
CA CYS A 850 26.26 22.21 28.54
C CYS A 850 26.99 22.91 29.69
N VAL A 851 26.71 22.54 30.91
CA VAL A 851 27.44 23.06 32.08
C VAL A 851 28.91 22.69 32.00
N GLN A 852 29.25 21.44 31.75
CA GLN A 852 30.64 20.97 31.61
C GLN A 852 31.36 21.69 30.45
N LEU A 853 30.68 21.85 29.31
CA LEU A 853 31.21 22.59 28.17
C LEU A 853 31.53 24.06 28.56
N LEU A 854 30.59 24.74 29.22
CA LEU A 854 30.82 26.12 29.68
C LEU A 854 31.95 26.25 30.68
N LEU A 855 32.09 25.31 31.61
CA LEU A 855 33.18 25.26 32.58
C LEU A 855 34.50 25.03 31.90
N ALA A 856 34.58 24.21 30.84
CA ALA A 856 35.80 23.99 30.06
C ALA A 856 36.27 25.27 29.32
N HIS A 857 35.35 26.23 29.11
CA HIS A 857 35.64 27.53 28.49
C HIS A 857 35.66 28.70 29.50
N ASP A 858 36.02 28.43 30.73
CA ASP A 858 36.23 29.41 31.80
C ASP A 858 34.99 30.25 32.18
N ALA A 859 33.80 29.64 32.17
CA ALA A 859 32.59 30.30 32.61
C ALA A 859 32.69 30.81 34.05
N PRO A 860 32.27 32.05 34.37
CA PRO A 860 32.32 32.58 35.72
C PRO A 860 31.31 31.84 36.63
N VAL A 861 31.88 30.94 37.47
CA VAL A 861 31.11 30.00 38.32
C VAL A 861 30.28 30.72 39.38
N ASP A 862 30.90 31.73 40.01
CA ASP A 862 30.30 32.44 41.18
C ASP A 862 29.66 33.79 40.77
N ALA A 863 29.37 33.96 39.48
CA ALA A 863 28.62 35.14 39.02
C ALA A 863 27.23 35.17 39.68
N LEU A 864 26.76 36.35 40.03
CA LEU A 864 25.45 36.54 40.66
C LEU A 864 24.49 37.20 39.67
N ASP A 865 23.24 36.76 39.69
CA ASP A 865 22.12 37.44 38.97
C ASP A 865 21.58 38.64 39.75
N GLN A 866 20.61 39.35 39.21
CA GLN A 866 19.94 40.47 39.89
C GLN A 866 19.30 40.11 41.23
N SER A 867 19.03 38.81 41.46
CA SER A 867 18.46 38.31 42.73
C SER A 867 19.52 37.84 43.69
N GLY A 868 20.80 38.01 43.34
CA GLY A 868 21.94 37.51 44.13
C GLY A 868 22.17 35.99 44.04
N ARG A 869 21.60 35.31 43.04
CA ARG A 869 21.71 33.87 42.88
C ARG A 869 22.89 33.51 42.00
N SER A 870 23.62 32.48 42.40
CA SER A 870 24.64 31.86 41.58
C SER A 870 24.09 30.69 40.76
N ALA A 871 24.85 30.21 39.80
CA ALA A 871 24.51 29.04 39.00
C ALA A 871 24.22 27.81 39.87
N LEU A 872 25.05 27.62 40.95
CA LEU A 872 24.85 26.55 41.90
C LEU A 872 23.52 26.64 42.63
N MET A 873 23.13 27.84 43.05
CA MET A 873 21.85 28.08 43.70
C MET A 873 20.65 27.74 42.79
N MET A 874 20.73 28.09 41.51
CA MET A 874 19.71 27.73 40.53
C MET A 874 19.61 26.23 40.30
N ALA A 875 20.74 25.53 40.19
CA ALA A 875 20.79 24.08 40.09
C ALA A 875 20.23 23.37 41.34
N ALA A 876 20.56 23.88 42.53
CA ALA A 876 20.07 23.36 43.79
C ALA A 876 18.56 23.58 43.96
N GLU A 877 18.02 24.75 43.57
CA GLU A 877 16.59 25.06 43.54
C GLU A 877 15.81 24.11 42.67
N ARG A 878 16.34 23.77 41.47
CA ARG A 878 15.71 22.86 40.49
C ARG A 878 15.86 21.40 40.84
N GLY A 879 16.87 21.04 41.62
CA GLY A 879 17.19 19.65 41.98
C GLY A 879 18.04 18.91 40.94
N ALA A 880 18.80 19.64 40.15
CA ALA A 880 19.68 19.10 39.12
C ALA A 880 20.99 18.57 39.76
N VAL A 881 20.97 17.34 40.30
CA VAL A 881 22.08 16.72 41.04
C VAL A 881 23.36 16.67 40.20
N GLY A 882 23.27 16.25 38.92
CA GLY A 882 24.44 16.17 38.03
C GLY A 882 25.11 17.54 37.76
N VAL A 883 24.29 18.61 37.68
CA VAL A 883 24.82 19.98 37.55
C VAL A 883 25.48 20.45 38.86
N VAL A 884 24.83 20.18 39.99
CA VAL A 884 25.40 20.49 41.32
C VAL A 884 26.73 19.75 41.50
N GLU A 885 26.81 18.48 41.08
CA GLU A 885 28.04 17.69 41.08
C GLU A 885 29.12 18.33 40.21
N ALA A 886 28.79 18.68 38.96
CA ALA A 886 29.73 19.30 38.05
C ALA A 886 30.28 20.63 38.60
N LEU A 887 29.42 21.50 39.16
CA LEU A 887 29.82 22.78 39.72
C LEU A 887 30.70 22.66 40.94
N LEU A 888 30.42 21.71 41.82
CA LEU A 888 31.20 21.50 43.08
C LEU A 888 32.47 20.71 42.84
N THR A 889 32.47 19.71 41.99
CA THR A 889 33.67 18.85 41.78
C THR A 889 34.62 19.40 40.74
N SER A 890 34.15 19.96 39.64
CA SER A 890 34.99 20.41 38.53
C SER A 890 35.39 21.89 38.66
N ALA A 891 34.51 22.71 39.22
CA ALA A 891 34.69 24.17 39.25
C ALA A 891 34.82 24.80 40.64
N SER A 892 34.73 24.00 41.71
CA SER A 892 34.86 24.46 43.12
C SER A 892 33.97 25.66 43.46
N ALA A 893 32.67 25.64 43.04
CA ALA A 893 31.72 26.68 43.28
C ALA A 893 31.57 27.05 44.78
N ASP A 894 31.46 28.33 45.07
CA ASP A 894 31.38 28.82 46.44
C ASP A 894 30.00 28.57 47.07
N LEU A 895 29.96 27.68 48.06
CA LEU A 895 28.77 27.32 48.81
C LEU A 895 28.32 28.38 49.82
N SER A 896 29.17 29.37 50.11
CA SER A 896 28.92 30.41 51.11
C SER A 896 28.07 31.61 50.57
N LEU A 897 27.91 31.67 49.22
CA LEU A 897 27.15 32.75 48.60
C LEU A 897 25.69 32.71 49.01
N THR A 898 25.10 33.90 49.15
CA THR A 898 23.70 34.07 49.57
C THR A 898 22.91 34.93 48.56
N ASP A 899 21.65 34.58 48.34
CA ASP A 899 20.72 35.42 47.56
C ASP A 899 20.27 36.65 48.34
N GLN A 900 19.46 37.53 47.72
CA GLN A 900 18.92 38.70 48.37
C GLN A 900 18.09 38.43 49.65
N LYS A 901 17.62 37.17 49.78
CA LYS A 901 16.89 36.68 50.96
C LYS A 901 17.79 35.98 51.98
N GLY A 902 19.07 36.06 51.76
CA GLY A 902 20.07 35.39 52.61
C GLY A 902 20.11 33.85 52.49
N ASN A 903 19.46 33.27 51.45
CA ASN A 903 19.47 31.82 51.26
C ASN A 903 20.78 31.36 50.57
N THR A 904 21.41 30.33 51.06
CA THR A 904 22.51 29.61 50.38
C THR A 904 21.91 28.55 49.43
N ALA A 905 22.72 27.94 48.63
CA ALA A 905 22.35 26.80 47.79
C ALA A 905 21.66 25.67 48.59
N LEU A 906 22.17 25.43 49.83
CA LEU A 906 21.58 24.43 50.73
C LEU A 906 20.16 24.83 51.20
N HIS A 907 19.92 26.11 51.52
CA HIS A 907 18.59 26.62 51.86
C HIS A 907 17.62 26.41 50.75
N LEU A 908 18.01 26.73 49.52
CA LEU A 908 17.13 26.61 48.32
C LEU A 908 16.78 25.15 48.01
N ALA A 909 17.78 24.24 48.09
CA ALA A 909 17.54 22.81 47.91
C ALA A 909 16.59 22.25 48.99
N CYS A 910 16.81 22.60 50.28
CA CYS A 910 15.93 22.20 51.37
C CYS A 910 14.50 22.75 51.24
N SER A 911 14.35 24.03 50.88
CA SER A 911 13.03 24.68 50.77
C SER A 911 12.20 24.10 49.62
N ASN A 912 12.83 23.63 48.52
CA ASN A 912 12.16 23.07 47.36
C ASN A 912 12.07 21.52 47.38
N GLY A 913 12.40 20.88 48.50
CA GLY A 913 12.23 19.44 48.70
C GLY A 913 13.18 18.56 47.87
N LYS A 914 14.39 19.06 47.55
CA LYS A 914 15.32 18.37 46.66
C LYS A 914 16.33 17.57 47.51
N GLU A 915 15.90 16.40 48.04
CA GLU A 915 16.67 15.60 49.00
C GLU A 915 18.02 15.15 48.46
N ASP A 916 18.11 14.61 47.24
CA ASP A 916 19.34 14.15 46.65
C ASP A 916 20.36 15.28 46.46
N CYS A 917 19.95 16.46 46.03
CA CYS A 917 20.80 17.63 45.94
C CYS A 917 21.25 18.11 47.32
N THR A 918 20.42 18.09 48.32
CA THR A 918 20.77 18.51 49.67
C THR A 918 21.80 17.57 50.27
N LEU A 919 21.66 16.26 50.11
CA LEU A 919 22.60 15.26 50.61
C LEU A 919 23.94 15.41 49.90
N PHE A 920 23.95 15.63 48.58
CA PHE A 920 25.21 15.83 47.84
C PHE A 920 25.93 17.13 48.24
N ILE A 921 25.19 18.24 48.41
CA ILE A 921 25.76 19.51 48.89
C ILE A 921 26.34 19.32 50.32
N LEU A 922 25.64 18.62 51.19
CA LEU A 922 26.11 18.31 52.52
C LEU A 922 27.42 17.50 52.48
N GLU A 923 27.50 16.50 51.64
CA GLU A 923 28.72 15.68 51.47
C GLU A 923 29.96 16.53 51.15
N LYS A 924 29.80 17.54 50.31
CA LYS A 924 30.86 18.40 49.80
C LYS A 924 31.10 19.65 50.64
N LEU A 925 30.30 19.93 51.70
CA LEU A 925 30.48 21.09 52.55
C LEU A 925 31.81 21.06 53.29
N PRO A 926 32.68 22.05 53.07
CA PRO A 926 34.00 22.13 53.75
C PRO A 926 33.89 22.64 55.23
N ASP A 927 32.80 23.34 55.55
CA ASP A 927 32.68 24.05 56.81
C ASP A 927 31.34 23.80 57.51
N ALA A 928 31.37 23.36 58.76
CA ALA A 928 30.16 23.10 59.57
C ALA A 928 29.35 24.36 59.89
N THR A 929 29.87 25.55 59.71
CA THR A 929 29.19 26.82 59.95
C THR A 929 28.01 27.05 58.99
N LEU A 930 28.11 26.57 57.76
CA LEU A 930 27.03 26.71 56.75
C LEU A 930 25.83 25.83 57.08
N VAL A 931 26.00 24.77 57.83
CA VAL A 931 24.93 23.85 58.24
C VAL A 931 23.90 24.58 59.15
N SER A 932 24.37 25.55 59.93
CA SER A 932 23.55 26.34 60.84
C SER A 932 23.34 27.83 60.39
N ALA A 933 23.75 28.17 59.15
CA ALA A 933 23.58 29.52 58.63
C ALA A 933 22.06 29.87 58.56
N THR A 934 21.73 31.13 58.84
CA THR A 934 20.36 31.62 58.81
C THR A 934 20.14 32.56 57.62
N ASN A 935 18.97 32.43 57.00
CA ASN A 935 18.52 33.37 55.96
C ASN A 935 17.92 34.66 56.57
N ALA A 936 17.41 35.56 55.75
CA ALA A 936 16.82 36.83 56.25
C ALA A 936 15.57 36.61 57.14
N ALA A 937 14.90 35.48 57.04
CA ALA A 937 13.79 35.08 57.90
C ALA A 937 14.27 34.27 59.15
N LEU A 938 15.56 34.31 59.47
CA LEU A 938 16.18 33.55 60.53
C LEU A 938 16.01 32.05 60.46
N GLN A 939 15.67 31.52 59.28
CA GLN A 939 15.51 30.08 59.05
C GLN A 939 16.83 29.43 58.67
N THR A 940 17.13 28.29 59.28
CA THR A 940 18.30 27.41 58.94
C THR A 940 17.87 26.39 57.89
N PRO A 941 18.83 25.75 57.20
CA PRO A 941 18.52 24.63 56.32
C PRO A 941 17.70 23.52 56.99
N LEU A 942 17.93 23.30 58.30
CA LEU A 942 17.16 22.32 59.08
C LEU A 942 15.66 22.69 59.21
N HIS A 943 15.31 23.98 59.40
CA HIS A 943 13.92 24.46 59.42
C HIS A 943 13.26 24.14 58.09
N LEU A 944 13.92 24.46 56.97
CA LEU A 944 13.40 24.27 55.65
C LEU A 944 13.30 22.78 55.26
N ALA A 945 14.28 21.95 55.58
CA ALA A 945 14.26 20.52 55.38
C ALA A 945 13.12 19.84 56.20
N ALA A 946 12.92 20.24 57.44
CA ALA A 946 11.87 19.71 58.30
C ALA A 946 10.48 20.09 57.74
N ARG A 947 10.31 21.36 57.30
CA ARG A 947 9.07 21.84 56.66
C ARG A 947 8.74 21.11 55.37
N SER A 948 9.74 20.77 54.58
CA SER A 948 9.61 20.05 53.29
C SER A 948 9.56 18.51 53.46
N GLY A 949 9.71 17.98 54.66
CA GLY A 949 9.59 16.56 54.97
C GLY A 949 10.78 15.67 54.55
N LEU A 950 11.97 16.25 54.44
CA LEU A 950 13.20 15.59 53.96
C LEU A 950 13.88 14.80 55.10
N LYS A 951 13.48 13.56 55.30
CA LYS A 951 13.94 12.75 56.43
C LYS A 951 15.43 12.53 56.51
N GLN A 952 16.03 12.10 55.40
CA GLN A 952 17.45 11.78 55.29
C GLN A 952 18.31 13.05 55.47
N THR A 953 17.87 14.13 54.84
CA THR A 953 18.49 15.47 54.99
C THR A 953 18.46 15.94 56.41
N VAL A 954 17.33 15.81 57.13
CA VAL A 954 17.21 16.19 58.55
C VAL A 954 18.16 15.36 59.39
N GLN A 955 18.25 14.04 59.17
CA GLN A 955 19.18 13.19 59.88
C GLN A 955 20.65 13.60 59.66
N GLU A 956 21.02 13.85 58.39
CA GLU A 956 22.36 14.26 58.03
C GLU A 956 22.72 15.64 58.56
N LEU A 957 21.81 16.61 58.56
CA LEU A 957 22.02 17.92 59.13
C LEU A 957 22.24 17.83 60.64
N LEU A 958 21.49 17.01 61.33
CA LEU A 958 21.66 16.77 62.78
C LEU A 958 22.97 16.06 63.10
N SER A 959 23.36 15.08 62.27
CA SER A 959 24.68 14.36 62.46
C SER A 959 25.85 15.30 62.31
N ARG A 960 25.72 16.35 61.50
CA ARG A 960 26.73 17.38 61.25
C ARG A 960 26.68 18.54 62.27
N GLY A 961 25.83 18.49 63.27
CA GLY A 961 25.77 19.45 64.35
C GLY A 961 24.86 20.67 64.08
N ALA A 962 23.86 20.54 63.22
CA ALA A 962 22.83 21.59 63.02
C ALA A 962 22.13 21.89 64.35
N SER A 963 22.06 23.18 64.75
CA SER A 963 21.44 23.60 65.95
C SER A 963 19.89 23.53 65.86
N VAL A 964 19.29 22.78 66.75
CA VAL A 964 17.80 22.70 66.90
C VAL A 964 17.23 23.85 67.72
N GLN A 965 18.07 24.70 68.34
CA GLN A 965 17.65 25.78 69.24
C GLN A 965 17.47 27.13 68.51
N VAL A 966 17.78 27.24 67.24
CA VAL A 966 17.59 28.49 66.51
C VAL A 966 16.09 28.70 66.26
N LEU A 967 15.58 29.90 66.63
CA LEU A 967 14.17 30.27 66.39
C LEU A 967 14.07 31.05 65.06
N ASP A 968 13.08 30.78 64.26
CA ASP A 968 12.73 31.57 63.04
C ASP A 968 11.77 32.75 63.41
N GLU A 969 11.58 33.68 62.50
CA GLU A 969 10.70 34.84 62.71
C GLU A 969 9.22 34.47 63.00
N ASN A 970 8.79 33.27 62.68
CA ASN A 970 7.42 32.78 62.88
C ASN A 970 7.29 31.86 64.10
N ALA A 971 8.35 31.71 64.91
CA ALA A 971 8.24 30.90 66.12
C ALA A 971 7.34 31.62 67.11
N PRO A 972 6.23 31.03 67.60
CA PRO A 972 5.47 31.64 68.67
C PRO A 972 6.35 31.75 69.90
N GLU A 973 6.31 32.94 70.56
CA GLU A 973 6.97 33.13 71.87
C GLU A 973 6.63 31.91 72.76
N ARG A 974 7.67 31.26 73.32
CA ARG A 974 7.45 30.06 74.15
C ARG A 974 6.43 30.25 75.23
N PRO A 975 5.45 29.37 75.41
CA PRO A 975 4.83 29.17 76.73
C PRO A 975 5.82 28.50 77.66
N PRO A 976 5.77 28.80 78.96
CA PRO A 976 6.76 28.38 79.92
C PRO A 976 6.78 26.90 80.12
N GLN A 977 7.98 26.38 80.33
CA GLN A 977 8.41 25.03 80.53
C GLN A 977 7.44 24.18 81.37
N GLY A 978 7.03 23.04 80.79
CA GLY A 978 6.64 21.82 81.46
C GLY A 978 7.42 20.64 80.89
N PRO A 979 7.88 19.72 81.71
CA PRO A 979 8.84 18.69 81.36
C PRO A 979 8.22 17.54 80.55
N CYS A 980 8.76 17.18 79.47
CA CYS A 980 8.98 15.81 78.96
C CYS A 980 9.70 15.80 77.57
#